data_2f069460b2b5cfe1a1767c891ccd31c3
#
_entry.id   2f069460b2b5cfe1a1767c891ccd31c3
#
_cell.length_a   1.000
_cell.length_b   1.000
_cell.length_c   1.000
_cell.angle_alpha   90.00
_cell.angle_beta   90.00
_cell.angle_gamma   90.00
#
_symmetry.space_group_name_H-M   'P 1'
#
loop_
_entity.id
_entity.type
_entity.pdbx_description
1 polymer ?
#
loop_
_entity_poly.entity_id
_entity_poly.type
_entity_poly.pdbx_seq_one_letter_code
_entity_poly.pdbx_strand_id
1 'polypeptide(L)'
;MAEKDVAATPMMRQFYELKAKHPDAVLLFRCGDFYETYCSDAVIASEILGITLTKRSNGKSDASKAIEMAGFPFHALDTYLPKLVRAGKRVAICDQLEDPKMTKKLVKRGITELVTPGVSINDNVLDYKENNFLAAVHFGKPMCGVSFLDISTGEYLVAEGTFDYIEKLLINFRPKEILVERGLKGRFVENFGSKFLTFELDDWAFTDEFAHEKLTKHFETKNLKGFGISHLRSGVVAAGAILHYLEVTLHTQISHIRNISRIEEERYVRLDKFTIRSLELLGSMHDGGSSLLSVIDKTLTAMGARLLKRWMVFPLKDKKPIKERLDIVEYYFREPYFRELVEDQLHLIGDLERIIAKVAAGRVSPRELVQLKLALQAVEPIKKACEATDNEVLKRIGAQLDCCAEIRDRIAAEIVPEPPLLLNKGGVVADGVNEQLDELRRIAYNGKDYLLQLQQRESERTGIPSLKISFNNVFGYYIEVRNTYKDNVPQEWIRKQTLVNAERYITQELKEYEEKILGAEEKILALETQIYNNLVTDLASYIPAIQIDATHLARLDVLLSFANVSRAYKYIRPVISEEDVLDIKQGRHPVIERQMAIGENYIPNDLYLDNDKQQIIIVTGPNMAGKSALLRQTALITLLAQIGCFVPAESATIGLVDKIFTRVGASDNISAGESTFMVEMTEAANILNNLSGHSLVLFDELGRGTSTYDGMSIAWAIVEYIHEYAKGRARTLFATHYHELNEMEKSFPRIKNFNVSVREIDGKVIFMRKLMPGGSEHSFGIHVAQLAGMPKSIVKRSEQILKKLEAGNNRGELKSAPTAEIAESREGMQLNFFQLDDPVLSQVRDEILGIDVNNLTPLEALNKLNDIKRIVKGK
;
A
#
# COMPACT_ATOMS: atom_id res chain seq x y z
N MET A 1 33.60 1.40 22.41
CA MET A 1 34.71 0.82 23.15
C MET A 1 34.33 0.77 24.63
N ALA A 2 34.66 -0.33 25.31
CA ALA A 2 34.45 -0.61 26.73
C ALA A 2 33.10 -1.23 27.14
N GLU A 3 32.85 -2.49 26.78
CA GLU A 3 31.94 -3.42 27.47
C GLU A 3 32.52 -4.85 27.43
N LYS A 4 33.81 -4.97 27.60
CA LYS A 4 34.54 -6.26 27.41
C LYS A 4 34.85 -7.03 28.70
N ASP A 5 34.25 -6.74 29.85
CA ASP A 5 34.56 -7.47 31.09
C ASP A 5 33.34 -7.67 32.01
N VAL A 6 32.26 -8.26 31.48
CA VAL A 6 31.29 -8.95 32.34
C VAL A 6 31.45 -10.43 32.05
N ALA A 7 31.68 -11.27 33.07
CA ALA A 7 31.76 -12.73 32.96
C ALA A 7 30.44 -13.28 32.39
N ALA A 8 30.27 -13.17 31.08
CA ALA A 8 29.07 -13.54 30.37
C ALA A 8 28.91 -15.05 30.41
N THR A 9 27.72 -15.51 30.72
CA THR A 9 27.39 -16.96 30.57
C THR A 9 27.67 -17.36 29.12
N PRO A 10 27.95 -18.66 28.84
CA PRO A 10 28.22 -19.15 27.49
C PRO A 10 27.14 -18.73 26.47
N MET A 11 25.88 -18.66 26.90
CA MET A 11 24.74 -18.19 26.08
C MET A 11 24.84 -16.69 25.76
N MET A 12 25.18 -15.85 26.72
CA MET A 12 25.35 -14.40 26.49
C MET A 12 26.56 -14.10 25.59
N ARG A 13 27.61 -14.94 25.63
CA ARG A 13 28.71 -14.83 24.65
C ARG A 13 28.23 -15.04 23.24
N GLN A 14 27.42 -16.08 22.99
CA GLN A 14 26.81 -16.29 21.67
C GLN A 14 25.96 -15.08 21.25
N PHE A 15 25.16 -14.51 22.17
CA PHE A 15 24.36 -13.32 21.89
C PHE A 15 25.23 -12.15 21.43
N TYR A 16 26.27 -11.80 22.20
CA TYR A 16 27.16 -10.69 21.87
C TYR A 16 27.95 -10.93 20.58
N GLU A 17 28.38 -12.14 20.30
CA GLU A 17 29.07 -12.51 19.06
C GLU A 17 28.15 -12.32 17.84
N LEU A 18 26.86 -12.68 17.94
CA LEU A 18 25.89 -12.51 16.86
C LEU A 18 25.44 -11.05 16.74
N LYS A 19 25.24 -10.35 17.86
CA LYS A 19 24.91 -8.91 17.85
C LYS A 19 26.02 -8.06 17.26
N ALA A 20 27.27 -8.40 17.49
CA ALA A 20 28.42 -7.69 16.92
C ALA A 20 28.48 -7.76 15.38
N LYS A 21 27.88 -8.79 14.77
CA LYS A 21 27.76 -8.89 13.29
C LYS A 21 26.70 -7.96 12.71
N HIS A 22 25.64 -7.67 13.48
CA HIS A 22 24.52 -6.81 13.07
C HIS A 22 24.18 -5.83 14.21
N PRO A 23 25.06 -4.86 14.47
CA PRO A 23 24.91 -3.94 15.61
C PRO A 23 23.68 -3.04 15.51
N ASP A 24 23.21 -2.77 14.31
CA ASP A 24 22.09 -1.93 13.94
C ASP A 24 20.73 -2.65 13.92
N ALA A 25 20.72 -4.00 14.02
CA ALA A 25 19.49 -4.80 13.99
C ALA A 25 19.06 -5.22 15.41
N VAL A 26 17.76 -5.21 15.68
CA VAL A 26 17.20 -5.81 16.90
C VAL A 26 17.37 -7.33 16.80
N LEU A 27 18.12 -7.93 17.71
CA LEU A 27 18.40 -9.37 17.72
C LEU A 27 17.34 -10.13 18.50
N LEU A 28 16.50 -10.91 17.80
CA LEU A 28 15.57 -11.87 18.38
C LEU A 28 16.30 -13.20 18.58
N PHE A 29 16.71 -13.46 19.80
CA PHE A 29 17.56 -14.58 20.13
C PHE A 29 16.75 -15.74 20.72
N ARG A 30 16.71 -16.90 20.07
CA ARG A 30 15.91 -18.07 20.47
C ARG A 30 16.46 -18.71 21.75
N CYS A 31 15.64 -18.72 22.80
CA CYS A 31 15.91 -19.36 24.09
C CYS A 31 14.76 -20.32 24.43
N GLY A 32 14.91 -21.61 24.12
CA GLY A 32 13.83 -22.56 24.27
C GLY A 32 12.59 -22.17 23.51
N ASP A 33 11.47 -21.93 24.21
CA ASP A 33 10.19 -21.57 23.63
C ASP A 33 9.96 -20.05 23.47
N PHE A 34 11.02 -19.24 23.67
CA PHE A 34 10.93 -17.78 23.57
C PHE A 34 11.96 -17.23 22.58
N TYR A 35 11.60 -16.10 21.95
CA TYR A 35 12.56 -15.14 21.44
C TYR A 35 12.81 -14.09 22.52
N GLU A 36 14.06 -13.95 22.92
CA GLU A 36 14.50 -12.99 23.93
C GLU A 36 15.38 -11.91 23.28
N THR A 37 15.26 -10.69 23.74
CA THR A 37 16.12 -9.57 23.37
C THR A 37 16.79 -9.03 24.62
N TYR A 38 18.00 -8.48 24.50
CA TYR A 38 18.79 -8.00 25.65
C TYR A 38 19.35 -6.59 25.41
N CYS A 39 19.74 -5.94 26.48
CA CYS A 39 20.34 -4.60 26.47
C CYS A 39 19.43 -3.56 25.78
N SER A 40 20.02 -2.73 24.91
CA SER A 40 19.29 -1.70 24.15
C SER A 40 18.17 -2.28 23.27
N ASP A 41 18.36 -3.49 22.72
CA ASP A 41 17.35 -4.14 21.91
C ASP A 41 16.10 -4.50 22.73
N ALA A 42 16.26 -4.85 24.01
CA ALA A 42 15.15 -5.12 24.90
C ALA A 42 14.30 -3.88 25.18
N VAL A 43 14.94 -2.73 25.34
CA VAL A 43 14.23 -1.43 25.53
C VAL A 43 13.43 -1.10 24.28
N ILE A 44 14.09 -1.15 23.11
CA ILE A 44 13.43 -0.89 21.81
C ILE A 44 12.24 -1.83 21.58
N ALA A 45 12.45 -3.14 21.82
CA ALA A 45 11.39 -4.13 21.65
C ALA A 45 10.24 -3.91 22.63
N SER A 46 10.52 -3.61 23.90
CA SER A 46 9.49 -3.32 24.90
C SER A 46 8.63 -2.12 24.51
N GLU A 47 9.24 -1.02 24.07
CA GLU A 47 8.54 0.20 23.67
C GLU A 47 7.65 -0.03 22.45
N ILE A 48 8.17 -0.67 21.40
CA ILE A 48 7.43 -0.88 20.12
C ILE A 48 6.35 -1.95 20.27
N LEU A 49 6.67 -3.05 20.95
CA LEU A 49 5.78 -4.22 21.03
C LEU A 49 4.76 -4.11 22.17
N GLY A 50 4.99 -3.23 23.14
CA GLY A 50 4.17 -3.14 24.35
C GLY A 50 4.34 -4.34 25.29
N ILE A 51 5.51 -5.02 25.27
CA ILE A 51 5.82 -6.16 26.13
C ILE A 51 6.62 -5.72 27.37
N THR A 52 6.56 -6.52 28.43
CA THR A 52 7.20 -6.18 29.72
C THR A 52 8.72 -6.20 29.60
N LEU A 53 9.36 -5.08 29.98
CA LEU A 53 10.80 -5.00 30.17
C LEU A 53 11.16 -5.60 31.55
N THR A 54 11.97 -6.65 31.56
CA THR A 54 12.43 -7.35 32.77
C THR A 54 13.94 -7.24 32.89
N LYS A 55 14.49 -7.76 33.98
CA LYS A 55 15.95 -7.81 34.18
C LYS A 55 16.38 -9.26 34.45
N ARG A 56 17.39 -9.72 33.70
CA ARG A 56 18.00 -11.02 33.89
C ARG A 56 19.22 -10.90 34.80
N SER A 57 19.24 -11.61 35.89
CA SER A 57 20.40 -11.68 36.80
C SER A 57 21.51 -12.58 36.21
N ASN A 58 22.74 -12.11 36.21
CA ASN A 58 23.91 -12.80 35.64
C ASN A 58 24.72 -13.55 36.72
N GLY A 59 24.05 -14.28 37.64
CA GLY A 59 24.71 -15.08 38.70
C GLY A 59 24.53 -14.55 40.11
N LYS A 60 25.02 -15.29 41.09
CA LYS A 60 24.63 -15.28 42.52
C LYS A 60 24.99 -14.07 43.41
N SER A 61 25.53 -12.96 42.90
CA SER A 61 26.07 -11.96 43.84
C SER A 61 25.89 -10.47 43.56
N ASP A 62 25.36 -10.00 42.42
CA ASP A 62 25.26 -8.52 42.26
C ASP A 62 24.02 -8.09 41.47
N ALA A 63 23.07 -7.48 42.16
CA ALA A 63 21.88 -6.84 41.54
C ALA A 63 22.26 -5.66 40.63
N SER A 64 23.49 -5.13 40.72
CA SER A 64 24.01 -4.03 39.89
C SER A 64 24.42 -4.48 38.45
N LYS A 65 24.49 -5.80 38.20
CA LYS A 65 24.86 -6.40 36.89
C LYS A 65 23.68 -7.06 36.17
N ALA A 66 22.46 -6.67 36.48
CA ALA A 66 21.27 -7.18 35.82
C ALA A 66 21.14 -6.60 34.40
N ILE A 67 20.98 -7.47 33.40
CA ILE A 67 20.84 -7.10 31.99
C ILE A 67 19.33 -6.95 31.67
N GLU A 68 18.97 -5.85 31.04
CA GLU A 68 17.61 -5.62 30.54
C GLU A 68 17.24 -6.70 29.53
N MET A 69 16.02 -7.22 29.63
CA MET A 69 15.52 -8.33 28.84
C MET A 69 14.03 -8.10 28.53
N ALA A 70 13.66 -8.36 27.32
CA ALA A 70 12.26 -8.49 26.89
C ALA A 70 12.14 -9.72 26.00
N GLY A 71 10.98 -10.36 25.99
CA GLY A 71 10.80 -11.55 25.17
C GLY A 71 9.33 -11.91 24.98
N PHE A 72 9.10 -12.76 24.00
CA PHE A 72 7.78 -13.28 23.65
C PHE A 72 7.89 -14.75 23.18
N PRO A 73 6.81 -15.55 23.28
CA PRO A 73 6.81 -16.93 22.82
C PRO A 73 7.16 -17.03 21.34
N PHE A 74 7.99 -18.00 20.95
CA PHE A 74 8.49 -18.12 19.58
C PHE A 74 7.37 -18.27 18.53
N HIS A 75 6.29 -18.95 18.88
CA HIS A 75 5.13 -19.11 17.99
C HIS A 75 4.36 -17.81 17.74
N ALA A 76 4.66 -16.74 18.49
CA ALA A 76 4.09 -15.40 18.30
C ALA A 76 4.97 -14.50 17.42
N LEU A 77 6.02 -15.03 16.77
CA LEU A 77 6.90 -14.26 15.89
C LEU A 77 6.12 -13.49 14.82
N ASP A 78 5.17 -14.15 14.17
CA ASP A 78 4.34 -13.55 13.12
C ASP A 78 3.45 -12.39 13.60
N THR A 79 3.23 -12.28 14.90
CA THR A 79 2.48 -11.16 15.51
C THR A 79 3.39 -9.99 15.86
N TYR A 80 4.61 -10.24 16.33
CA TYR A 80 5.52 -9.23 16.86
C TYR A 80 6.54 -8.70 15.84
N LEU A 81 7.06 -9.55 14.97
CA LEU A 81 7.99 -9.17 13.91
C LEU A 81 7.46 -8.02 13.03
N PRO A 82 6.19 -8.06 12.54
CA PRO A 82 5.66 -6.98 11.71
C PRO A 82 5.65 -5.62 12.40
N LYS A 83 5.43 -5.58 13.72
CA LYS A 83 5.42 -4.32 14.49
C LYS A 83 6.81 -3.67 14.53
N LEU A 84 7.87 -4.47 14.73
CA LEU A 84 9.24 -3.98 14.72
C LEU A 84 9.64 -3.46 13.33
N VAL A 85 9.35 -4.23 12.29
CA VAL A 85 9.71 -3.88 10.92
C VAL A 85 8.95 -2.65 10.44
N ARG A 86 7.64 -2.54 10.72
CA ARG A 86 6.82 -1.36 10.40
C ARG A 86 7.26 -0.11 11.17
N ALA A 87 7.85 -0.27 12.36
CA ALA A 87 8.49 0.82 13.09
C ALA A 87 9.88 1.19 12.54
N GLY A 88 10.25 0.69 11.36
CA GLY A 88 11.52 1.00 10.69
C GLY A 88 12.74 0.29 11.28
N LYS A 89 12.56 -0.76 12.08
CA LYS A 89 13.67 -1.51 12.67
C LYS A 89 14.08 -2.67 11.78
N ARG A 90 15.38 -2.87 11.67
CA ARG A 90 15.96 -4.10 11.12
C ARG A 90 15.93 -5.15 12.22
N VAL A 91 15.58 -6.40 11.90
CA VAL A 91 15.40 -7.47 12.88
C VAL A 91 16.20 -8.70 12.44
N ALA A 92 17.15 -9.10 13.26
CA ALA A 92 17.92 -10.33 13.06
C ALA A 92 17.24 -11.48 13.82
N ILE A 93 16.75 -12.49 13.11
CA ILE A 93 16.14 -13.68 13.68
C ILE A 93 17.25 -14.71 13.89
N CYS A 94 17.43 -15.11 15.14
CA CYS A 94 18.45 -16.08 15.55
C CYS A 94 17.82 -17.34 16.10
N ASP A 95 17.94 -18.44 15.38
CA ASP A 95 17.39 -19.74 15.76
C ASP A 95 18.45 -20.74 16.24
N GLN A 96 17.96 -21.81 16.85
CA GLN A 96 18.74 -22.94 17.24
C GLN A 96 19.06 -23.82 16.01
N LEU A 97 20.33 -24.01 15.69
CA LEU A 97 20.78 -24.80 14.54
C LEU A 97 20.89 -26.28 14.82
N GLU A 98 20.74 -26.70 16.09
CA GLU A 98 20.85 -28.06 16.57
C GLU A 98 19.63 -28.39 17.44
N ASP A 99 19.19 -29.66 17.40
CA ASP A 99 18.12 -30.11 18.29
C ASP A 99 18.63 -30.12 19.75
N PRO A 100 17.98 -29.42 20.69
CA PRO A 100 18.34 -29.43 22.12
C PRO A 100 18.35 -30.80 22.74
N LYS A 101 17.56 -31.76 22.22
CA LYS A 101 17.48 -33.14 22.72
C LYS A 101 18.69 -33.99 22.34
N MET A 102 19.39 -33.63 21.27
CA MET A 102 20.50 -34.40 20.71
C MET A 102 21.86 -33.90 21.20
N THR A 103 21.95 -32.78 21.86
CA THR A 103 23.23 -32.23 22.34
C THR A 103 23.27 -32.07 23.86
N LYS A 104 24.40 -32.56 24.47
CA LYS A 104 24.69 -32.31 25.89
C LYS A 104 25.44 -31.01 26.15
N LYS A 105 25.82 -30.30 25.09
CA LYS A 105 26.51 -29.01 25.12
C LYS A 105 25.51 -27.86 24.93
N LEU A 106 25.99 -26.61 25.04
CA LEU A 106 25.21 -25.43 24.68
C LEU A 106 24.80 -25.53 23.21
N VAL A 107 23.49 -25.47 22.94
CA VAL A 107 22.91 -25.47 21.58
C VAL A 107 23.51 -24.34 20.78
N LYS A 108 24.03 -24.66 19.59
CA LYS A 108 24.54 -23.68 18.64
C LYS A 108 23.38 -22.89 18.02
N ARG A 109 23.56 -21.60 17.97
CA ARG A 109 22.58 -20.65 17.36
C ARG A 109 23.23 -19.88 16.23
N GLY A 110 22.41 -19.46 15.28
CA GLY A 110 22.84 -18.63 14.16
C GLY A 110 21.72 -17.73 13.67
N ILE A 111 22.08 -16.65 13.00
CA ILE A 111 21.13 -15.80 12.33
C ILE A 111 20.63 -16.53 11.10
N THR A 112 19.35 -16.79 11.05
CA THR A 112 18.66 -17.48 9.96
C THR A 112 18.09 -16.52 8.94
N GLU A 113 17.75 -15.31 9.39
CA GLU A 113 17.18 -14.26 8.53
C GLU A 113 17.44 -12.88 9.12
N LEU A 114 17.69 -11.91 8.25
CA LEU A 114 17.71 -10.49 8.59
C LEU A 114 16.57 -9.78 7.87
N VAL A 115 15.46 -9.54 8.57
CA VAL A 115 14.27 -8.87 8.02
C VAL A 115 14.44 -7.37 8.16
N THR A 116 14.24 -6.65 7.06
CA THR A 116 14.30 -5.18 7.03
C THR A 116 13.03 -4.60 6.43
N PRO A 117 12.74 -3.30 6.60
CA PRO A 117 11.56 -2.68 6.00
C PRO A 117 11.47 -2.85 4.49
N GLY A 118 12.62 -2.82 3.78
CA GLY A 118 12.69 -3.00 2.33
C GLY A 118 12.79 -4.45 1.86
N VAL A 119 13.13 -5.39 2.76
CA VAL A 119 13.36 -6.80 2.40
C VAL A 119 12.53 -7.71 3.29
N SER A 120 11.36 -8.09 2.80
CA SER A 120 10.47 -9.05 3.48
C SER A 120 9.63 -9.82 2.46
N ILE A 121 9.44 -11.11 2.73
CA ILE A 121 8.53 -12.01 1.99
C ILE A 121 7.34 -12.40 2.89
N ASN A 122 7.34 -12.00 4.16
CA ASN A 122 6.31 -12.34 5.13
C ASN A 122 5.06 -11.46 4.93
N ASP A 123 3.92 -12.07 4.59
CA ASP A 123 2.65 -11.39 4.34
C ASP A 123 2.17 -10.54 5.53
N ASN A 124 2.49 -10.92 6.76
CA ASN A 124 2.12 -10.15 7.95
C ASN A 124 2.87 -8.80 8.04
N VAL A 125 4.03 -8.68 7.38
CA VAL A 125 4.79 -7.43 7.26
C VAL A 125 4.29 -6.58 6.10
N LEU A 126 3.90 -7.23 5.00
CA LEU A 126 3.56 -6.61 3.72
C LEU A 126 2.12 -6.07 3.71
N ASP A 127 1.93 -4.96 3.01
CA ASP A 127 0.59 -4.50 2.65
C ASP A 127 0.10 -5.24 1.40
N TYR A 128 -1.13 -5.76 1.45
CA TYR A 128 -1.67 -6.63 0.40
C TYR A 128 -1.72 -5.95 -0.99
N LYS A 129 -2.20 -4.71 -1.04
CA LYS A 129 -2.36 -3.94 -2.29
C LYS A 129 -1.18 -3.01 -2.60
N GLU A 130 -0.02 -3.16 -1.94
CA GLU A 130 1.15 -2.30 -2.16
C GLU A 130 2.41 -3.11 -2.44
N ASN A 131 3.28 -2.54 -3.27
CA ASN A 131 4.63 -3.03 -3.41
C ASN A 131 5.49 -2.69 -2.19
N ASN A 132 6.47 -3.54 -1.89
CA ASN A 132 7.43 -3.32 -0.82
C ASN A 132 8.82 -3.07 -1.40
N PHE A 133 9.02 -1.88 -1.97
CA PHE A 133 10.26 -1.56 -2.64
C PHE A 133 11.42 -1.30 -1.66
N LEU A 134 12.52 -2.00 -1.90
CA LEU A 134 13.87 -1.59 -1.54
C LEU A 134 14.42 -0.75 -2.69
N ALA A 135 15.06 0.38 -2.40
CA ALA A 135 15.74 1.16 -3.42
C ALA A 135 17.24 1.29 -3.14
N ALA A 136 18.03 1.59 -4.15
CA ALA A 136 19.40 2.06 -4.02
C ALA A 136 19.60 3.30 -4.87
N VAL A 137 20.37 4.26 -4.36
CA VAL A 137 20.70 5.50 -5.06
C VAL A 137 22.21 5.64 -5.18
N HIS A 138 22.70 5.81 -6.40
CA HIS A 138 24.11 6.08 -6.69
C HIS A 138 24.30 7.47 -7.28
N PHE A 139 25.19 8.26 -6.66
CA PHE A 139 25.50 9.63 -7.05
C PHE A 139 26.60 9.69 -8.14
N GLY A 140 26.27 9.18 -9.32
CA GLY A 140 27.17 9.21 -10.46
C GLY A 140 27.38 10.61 -11.05
N LYS A 141 28.30 10.71 -12.01
CA LYS A 141 28.55 11.91 -12.84
C LYS A 141 28.47 11.51 -14.31
N PRO A 142 27.66 12.17 -15.15
CA PRO A 142 26.87 13.39 -14.89
C PRO A 142 25.48 13.12 -14.29
N MET A 143 25.02 11.85 -14.24
CA MET A 143 23.66 11.47 -13.88
C MET A 143 23.64 10.67 -12.56
N CYS A 144 22.55 10.81 -11.81
CA CYS A 144 22.24 9.98 -10.66
C CYS A 144 21.50 8.71 -11.10
N GLY A 145 21.84 7.57 -10.51
CA GLY A 145 21.17 6.30 -10.77
C GLY A 145 20.29 5.87 -9.61
N VAL A 146 19.18 5.24 -9.91
CA VAL A 146 18.30 4.61 -8.92
C VAL A 146 17.83 3.24 -9.40
N SER A 147 17.72 2.33 -8.48
CA SER A 147 17.08 1.05 -8.73
C SER A 147 16.09 0.72 -7.63
N PHE A 148 15.02 0.00 -7.99
CA PHE A 148 13.95 -0.43 -7.09
C PHE A 148 13.77 -1.94 -7.23
N LEU A 149 13.67 -2.64 -6.12
CA LEU A 149 13.37 -4.07 -6.10
C LEU A 149 12.28 -4.35 -5.06
N ASP A 150 11.25 -5.04 -5.48
CA ASP A 150 10.28 -5.68 -4.58
C ASP A 150 10.57 -7.20 -4.56
N ILE A 151 11.24 -7.66 -3.50
CA ILE A 151 11.61 -9.08 -3.35
C ILE A 151 10.37 -9.98 -3.25
N SER A 152 9.24 -9.45 -2.79
CA SER A 152 8.01 -10.23 -2.63
C SER A 152 7.29 -10.53 -3.95
N THR A 153 7.58 -9.76 -5.01
CA THR A 153 6.96 -9.91 -6.34
C THR A 153 7.98 -10.23 -7.43
N GLY A 154 9.27 -9.99 -7.17
CA GLY A 154 10.35 -10.12 -8.15
C GLY A 154 10.45 -8.95 -9.12
N GLU A 155 9.72 -7.85 -8.88
CA GLU A 155 9.79 -6.66 -9.72
C GLU A 155 11.07 -5.89 -9.49
N TYR A 156 11.89 -5.75 -10.53
CA TYR A 156 13.18 -5.08 -10.50
C TYR A 156 13.27 -4.01 -11.58
N LEU A 157 13.43 -2.75 -11.14
CA LEU A 157 13.37 -1.58 -11.98
C LEU A 157 14.66 -0.75 -11.84
N VAL A 158 15.08 -0.09 -12.92
CA VAL A 158 16.25 0.76 -12.91
C VAL A 158 16.02 2.03 -13.74
N ALA A 159 16.56 3.13 -13.26
CA ALA A 159 16.54 4.41 -13.96
C ALA A 159 17.83 5.20 -13.71
N GLU A 160 18.12 6.13 -14.62
CA GLU A 160 19.20 7.10 -14.51
C GLU A 160 18.71 8.46 -15.01
N GLY A 161 19.08 9.53 -14.32
CA GLY A 161 18.63 10.85 -14.71
C GLY A 161 19.10 11.96 -13.77
N THR A 162 18.46 13.12 -13.87
CA THR A 162 18.71 14.28 -12.99
C THR A 162 18.19 14.00 -11.58
N PHE A 163 18.66 14.79 -10.61
CA PHE A 163 18.15 14.67 -9.22
C PHE A 163 16.64 14.84 -9.12
N ASP A 164 16.05 15.78 -9.87
CA ASP A 164 14.59 15.99 -9.90
C ASP A 164 13.84 14.77 -10.42
N TYR A 165 14.39 14.08 -11.42
CA TYR A 165 13.81 12.86 -11.95
C TYR A 165 13.88 11.71 -10.93
N ILE A 166 15.03 11.56 -10.27
CA ILE A 166 15.19 10.53 -9.22
C ILE A 166 14.30 10.83 -8.02
N GLU A 167 14.20 12.11 -7.57
CA GLU A 167 13.26 12.51 -6.50
C GLU A 167 11.83 12.10 -6.83
N LYS A 168 11.38 12.37 -8.06
CA LYS A 168 10.07 11.98 -8.56
C LYS A 168 9.85 10.48 -8.45
N LEU A 169 10.82 9.66 -8.88
CA LEU A 169 10.71 8.21 -8.79
C LEU A 169 10.64 7.72 -7.34
N LEU A 170 11.48 8.26 -6.45
CA LEU A 170 11.47 7.93 -5.02
C LEU A 170 10.11 8.24 -4.37
N ILE A 171 9.50 9.37 -4.74
CA ILE A 171 8.18 9.76 -4.23
C ILE A 171 7.06 8.87 -4.78
N ASN A 172 7.16 8.48 -6.05
CA ASN A 172 6.13 7.67 -6.72
C ASN A 172 6.16 6.20 -6.27
N PHE A 173 7.37 5.61 -6.18
CA PHE A 173 7.55 4.22 -5.75
C PHE A 173 7.51 4.05 -4.23
N ARG A 174 7.73 5.11 -3.45
CA ARG A 174 7.69 5.12 -1.97
C ARG A 174 8.46 3.95 -1.35
N PRO A 175 9.77 3.80 -1.65
CA PRO A 175 10.53 2.69 -1.11
C PRO A 175 10.51 2.72 0.42
N LYS A 176 10.40 1.54 1.01
CA LYS A 176 10.39 1.37 2.47
C LYS A 176 11.79 1.51 3.08
N GLU A 177 12.82 1.30 2.26
CA GLU A 177 14.23 1.42 2.65
C GLU A 177 15.05 1.84 1.42
N ILE A 178 16.06 2.71 1.62
CA ILE A 178 16.93 3.19 0.56
C ILE A 178 18.39 2.94 0.95
N LEU A 179 19.11 2.27 0.06
CA LEU A 179 20.54 2.03 0.19
C LEU A 179 21.32 3.21 -0.39
N VAL A 180 22.29 3.69 0.36
CA VAL A 180 23.19 4.76 -0.05
C VAL A 180 24.63 4.35 0.24
N GLU A 181 25.56 4.87 -0.53
CA GLU A 181 26.99 4.66 -0.32
C GLU A 181 27.43 5.28 1.01
N ARG A 182 28.32 4.59 1.73
CA ARG A 182 28.84 5.04 3.02
C ARG A 182 29.44 6.44 2.92
N GLY A 183 29.01 7.32 3.86
CA GLY A 183 29.44 8.73 3.90
C GLY A 183 28.65 9.67 2.99
N LEU A 184 27.73 9.16 2.14
CA LEU A 184 26.92 10.00 1.25
C LEU A 184 25.48 10.24 1.77
N LYS A 185 25.16 9.77 2.97
CA LYS A 185 23.84 10.01 3.59
C LYS A 185 23.49 11.50 3.73
N GLY A 186 24.48 12.34 4.09
CA GLY A 186 24.28 13.81 4.16
C GLY A 186 23.85 14.36 2.80
N ARG A 187 24.56 14.00 1.74
CA ARG A 187 24.24 14.40 0.36
C ARG A 187 22.87 13.89 -0.09
N PHE A 188 22.49 12.68 0.33
CA PHE A 188 21.14 12.15 0.06
C PHE A 188 20.07 13.03 0.69
N VAL A 189 20.22 13.38 1.97
CA VAL A 189 19.27 14.22 2.71
C VAL A 189 19.17 15.62 2.13
N GLU A 190 20.29 16.22 1.69
CA GLU A 190 20.32 17.53 1.02
C GLU A 190 19.51 17.54 -0.28
N ASN A 191 19.56 16.46 -1.08
CA ASN A 191 18.89 16.43 -2.39
C ASN A 191 17.47 15.89 -2.34
N PHE A 192 17.17 14.92 -1.45
CA PHE A 192 15.90 14.18 -1.46
C PHE A 192 15.10 14.32 -0.14
N GLY A 193 15.66 14.99 0.87
CA GLY A 193 15.04 15.20 2.16
C GLY A 193 15.23 14.05 3.15
N SER A 194 14.82 14.28 4.41
CA SER A 194 15.02 13.37 5.55
C SER A 194 13.90 12.36 5.78
N LYS A 195 12.87 12.33 4.92
CA LYS A 195 11.68 11.48 5.10
C LYS A 195 11.90 9.99 4.83
N PHE A 196 12.98 9.67 4.13
CA PHE A 196 13.27 8.30 3.71
C PHE A 196 14.14 7.57 4.75
N LEU A 197 13.80 6.32 4.99
CA LEU A 197 14.65 5.44 5.78
C LEU A 197 15.86 5.03 4.94
N THR A 198 17.05 5.46 5.35
CA THR A 198 18.29 5.18 4.61
C THR A 198 19.18 4.21 5.36
N PHE A 199 19.83 3.31 4.62
CA PHE A 199 20.88 2.42 5.10
C PHE A 199 22.17 2.61 4.28
N GLU A 200 23.32 2.71 4.97
CA GLU A 200 24.61 2.90 4.31
C GLU A 200 25.30 1.54 4.06
N LEU A 201 25.64 1.29 2.80
CA LEU A 201 26.49 0.16 2.39
C LEU A 201 27.92 0.64 2.11
N ASP A 202 28.84 -0.30 2.15
CA ASP A 202 30.24 -0.03 1.81
C ASP A 202 30.40 0.49 0.39
N ASP A 203 31.34 1.40 0.19
CA ASP A 203 31.60 2.10 -1.08
C ASP A 203 31.95 1.17 -2.24
N TRP A 204 32.66 0.08 -1.97
CA TRP A 204 33.00 -0.92 -3.00
C TRP A 204 31.79 -1.61 -3.63
N ALA A 205 30.65 -1.67 -2.92
CA ALA A 205 29.38 -2.20 -3.46
C ALA A 205 28.75 -1.27 -4.52
N PHE A 206 29.18 0.00 -4.57
CA PHE A 206 28.73 1.01 -5.54
C PHE A 206 29.77 1.23 -6.65
N THR A 207 30.45 0.19 -7.10
CA THR A 207 31.39 0.25 -8.23
C THR A 207 30.80 -0.39 -9.49
N ASP A 208 31.17 0.11 -10.66
CA ASP A 208 30.66 -0.36 -11.97
C ASP A 208 31.04 -1.83 -12.23
N GLU A 209 32.30 -2.17 -11.95
CA GLU A 209 32.81 -3.55 -12.14
C GLU A 209 32.06 -4.56 -11.25
N PHE A 210 31.90 -4.25 -9.98
CA PHE A 210 31.20 -5.09 -9.03
C PHE A 210 29.72 -5.29 -9.41
N ALA A 211 29.03 -4.19 -9.72
CA ALA A 211 27.63 -4.21 -10.11
C ALA A 211 27.41 -5.03 -11.38
N HIS A 212 28.26 -4.83 -12.40
CA HIS A 212 28.17 -5.57 -13.64
C HIS A 212 28.41 -7.07 -13.45
N GLU A 213 29.41 -7.46 -12.65
CA GLU A 213 29.67 -8.87 -12.30
C GLU A 213 28.47 -9.48 -11.56
N LYS A 214 27.93 -8.80 -10.56
CA LYS A 214 26.79 -9.28 -9.77
C LYS A 214 25.55 -9.50 -10.64
N LEU A 215 25.19 -8.55 -11.47
CA LEU A 215 24.00 -8.64 -12.32
C LEU A 215 24.17 -9.70 -13.41
N THR A 216 25.33 -9.77 -14.08
CA THR A 216 25.55 -10.79 -15.11
C THR A 216 25.58 -12.19 -14.54
N LYS A 217 26.13 -12.38 -13.34
CA LYS A 217 26.09 -13.65 -12.62
C LYS A 217 24.68 -14.04 -12.21
N HIS A 218 23.89 -13.09 -11.67
CA HIS A 218 22.52 -13.36 -11.23
C HIS A 218 21.59 -13.73 -12.40
N PHE A 219 21.69 -13.00 -13.52
CA PHE A 219 20.87 -13.25 -14.70
C PHE A 219 21.46 -14.29 -15.65
N GLU A 220 22.57 -14.94 -15.30
CA GLU A 220 23.26 -15.94 -16.10
C GLU A 220 23.54 -15.48 -17.54
N THR A 221 23.96 -14.22 -17.71
CA THR A 221 24.15 -13.58 -19.00
C THR A 221 25.58 -13.05 -19.15
N LYS A 222 26.05 -12.94 -20.41
CA LYS A 222 27.39 -12.37 -20.69
C LYS A 222 27.42 -10.83 -20.64
N ASN A 223 26.28 -10.18 -20.80
CA ASN A 223 26.17 -8.73 -20.77
C ASN A 223 24.72 -8.30 -20.51
N LEU A 224 24.53 -7.02 -20.20
CA LEU A 224 23.23 -6.43 -19.85
C LEU A 224 22.49 -5.81 -21.05
N LYS A 225 22.95 -6.01 -22.29
CA LYS A 225 22.34 -5.42 -23.49
C LYS A 225 20.93 -5.95 -23.74
N GLY A 226 20.69 -7.22 -23.46
CA GLY A 226 19.37 -7.85 -23.62
C GLY A 226 18.28 -7.24 -22.75
N PHE A 227 18.65 -6.64 -21.61
CA PHE A 227 17.73 -5.93 -20.70
C PHE A 227 17.55 -4.45 -21.07
N GLY A 228 18.29 -3.94 -22.07
CA GLY A 228 18.20 -2.54 -22.47
C GLY A 228 18.80 -1.53 -21.47
N ILE A 229 19.62 -1.97 -20.51
CA ILE A 229 20.14 -1.16 -19.40
C ILE A 229 21.65 -0.89 -19.48
N SER A 230 22.36 -1.45 -20.45
CA SER A 230 23.82 -1.39 -20.54
C SER A 230 24.41 0.03 -20.66
N HIS A 231 23.60 1.02 -21.04
CA HIS A 231 23.98 2.43 -21.11
C HIS A 231 23.71 3.22 -19.82
N LEU A 232 22.98 2.65 -18.85
CA LEU A 232 22.61 3.27 -17.58
C LEU A 232 23.68 2.98 -16.52
N ARG A 233 24.85 3.61 -16.61
CA ARG A 233 25.97 3.30 -15.70
C ARG A 233 25.61 3.44 -14.23
N SER A 234 25.13 4.61 -13.83
CA SER A 234 24.75 4.87 -12.43
C SER A 234 23.56 4.02 -11.97
N GLY A 235 22.61 3.74 -12.87
CA GLY A 235 21.48 2.86 -12.59
C GLY A 235 21.92 1.41 -12.37
N VAL A 236 22.83 0.89 -13.19
CA VAL A 236 23.42 -0.46 -13.05
C VAL A 236 24.17 -0.60 -11.72
N VAL A 237 24.93 0.42 -11.32
CA VAL A 237 25.62 0.44 -10.02
C VAL A 237 24.61 0.34 -8.87
N ALA A 238 23.55 1.14 -8.90
CA ALA A 238 22.48 1.07 -7.90
C ALA A 238 21.82 -0.31 -7.87
N ALA A 239 21.58 -0.93 -9.04
CA ALA A 239 21.04 -2.28 -9.10
C ALA A 239 21.97 -3.33 -8.49
N GLY A 240 23.27 -3.31 -8.82
CA GLY A 240 24.25 -4.22 -8.23
C GLY A 240 24.30 -4.14 -6.70
N ALA A 241 24.20 -2.92 -6.15
CA ALA A 241 24.16 -2.70 -4.71
C ALA A 241 22.94 -3.36 -4.03
N ILE A 242 21.78 -3.37 -4.68
CA ILE A 242 20.60 -4.09 -4.19
C ILE A 242 20.85 -5.58 -4.10
N LEU A 243 21.37 -6.23 -5.15
CA LEU A 243 21.66 -7.67 -5.12
C LEU A 243 22.67 -8.03 -4.03
N HIS A 244 23.68 -7.19 -3.83
CA HIS A 244 24.63 -7.37 -2.73
C HIS A 244 23.95 -7.28 -1.36
N TYR A 245 23.05 -6.32 -1.18
CA TYR A 245 22.31 -6.16 0.07
C TYR A 245 21.44 -7.38 0.39
N LEU A 246 20.83 -8.03 -0.63
CA LEU A 246 20.09 -9.28 -0.41
C LEU A 246 20.99 -10.39 0.12
N GLU A 247 22.24 -10.50 -0.33
CA GLU A 247 23.20 -11.46 0.23
C GLU A 247 23.55 -11.12 1.69
N VAL A 248 23.80 -9.84 1.99
CA VAL A 248 24.07 -9.37 3.36
C VAL A 248 22.90 -9.65 4.31
N THR A 249 21.68 -9.61 3.80
CA THR A 249 20.46 -9.91 4.55
C THR A 249 20.05 -11.38 4.51
N LEU A 250 20.92 -12.28 4.00
CA LEU A 250 20.73 -13.73 3.89
C LEU A 250 19.57 -14.15 2.98
N HIS A 251 19.15 -13.30 2.04
CA HIS A 251 18.18 -13.64 1.02
C HIS A 251 18.90 -14.11 -0.26
N THR A 252 19.31 -15.37 -0.29
CA THR A 252 20.10 -15.94 -1.41
C THR A 252 19.25 -16.68 -2.44
N GLN A 253 18.08 -17.17 -2.03
CA GLN A 253 17.15 -17.88 -2.90
C GLN A 253 16.18 -16.90 -3.58
N ILE A 254 16.64 -16.32 -4.68
CA ILE A 254 15.96 -15.22 -5.41
C ILE A 254 15.77 -15.54 -6.90
N SER A 255 15.58 -16.81 -7.24
CA SER A 255 15.42 -17.28 -8.62
C SER A 255 14.17 -16.72 -9.34
N HIS A 256 13.21 -16.15 -8.62
CA HIS A 256 12.06 -15.45 -9.17
C HIS A 256 12.40 -14.03 -9.68
N ILE A 257 13.54 -13.45 -9.31
CA ILE A 257 14.01 -12.17 -9.86
C ILE A 257 14.74 -12.45 -11.17
N ARG A 258 13.99 -12.56 -12.26
CA ARG A 258 14.50 -13.01 -13.57
C ARG A 258 14.73 -11.91 -14.57
N ASN A 259 14.19 -10.74 -14.32
CA ASN A 259 14.27 -9.61 -15.25
C ASN A 259 14.55 -8.31 -14.49
N ILE A 260 15.23 -7.39 -15.16
CA ILE A 260 15.39 -6.01 -14.73
C ILE A 260 14.93 -5.10 -15.85
N SER A 261 14.03 -4.19 -15.54
CA SER A 261 13.38 -3.33 -16.54
C SER A 261 13.80 -1.88 -16.35
N ARG A 262 14.07 -1.20 -17.47
CA ARG A 262 14.31 0.24 -17.47
C ARG A 262 12.99 1.00 -17.28
N ILE A 263 12.99 2.02 -16.42
CA ILE A 263 11.93 3.01 -16.38
C ILE A 263 12.19 4.05 -17.45
N GLU A 264 11.40 4.02 -18.53
CA GLU A 264 11.54 4.95 -19.66
C GLU A 264 10.68 6.20 -19.43
N GLU A 265 11.30 7.33 -19.03
CA GLU A 265 10.59 8.60 -18.83
C GLU A 265 9.83 9.05 -20.08
N GLU A 266 10.36 8.72 -21.24
CA GLU A 266 9.80 9.14 -22.54
C GLU A 266 8.44 8.48 -22.86
N ARG A 267 8.13 7.33 -22.28
CA ARG A 267 6.86 6.61 -22.50
C ARG A 267 5.69 7.11 -21.69
N TYR A 268 5.96 7.88 -20.62
CA TYR A 268 4.94 8.22 -19.64
C TYR A 268 4.74 9.72 -19.53
N VAL A 269 3.52 10.11 -19.20
CA VAL A 269 3.18 11.48 -18.84
C VAL A 269 3.95 11.88 -17.58
N ARG A 270 4.60 13.02 -17.62
CA ARG A 270 5.29 13.55 -16.46
C ARG A 270 4.27 14.17 -15.50
N LEU A 271 4.16 13.59 -14.32
CA LEU A 271 3.45 14.12 -13.16
C LEU A 271 4.49 14.46 -12.09
N ASP A 272 4.50 15.66 -11.58
CA ASP A 272 5.35 16.00 -10.44
C ASP A 272 4.68 15.67 -9.10
N LYS A 273 5.43 15.79 -8.00
CA LYS A 273 4.94 15.49 -6.65
C LYS A 273 3.74 16.35 -6.25
N PHE A 274 3.73 17.60 -6.71
CA PHE A 274 2.68 18.56 -6.40
C PHE A 274 1.39 18.17 -7.12
N THR A 275 1.49 17.79 -8.39
CA THR A 275 0.37 17.33 -9.21
C THR A 275 -0.27 16.06 -8.64
N ILE A 276 0.51 15.04 -8.26
CA ILE A 276 -0.01 13.80 -7.67
C ILE A 276 -0.77 14.09 -6.38
N ARG A 277 -0.22 14.98 -5.53
CA ARG A 277 -0.85 15.39 -4.27
C ARG A 277 -2.08 16.26 -4.52
N SER A 278 -1.96 17.30 -5.35
CA SER A 278 -3.02 18.27 -5.64
C SER A 278 -4.24 17.63 -6.29
N LEU A 279 -4.05 16.64 -7.16
CA LEU A 279 -5.11 15.85 -7.78
C LEU A 279 -5.64 14.73 -6.89
N GLU A 280 -5.07 14.52 -5.71
CA GLU A 280 -5.44 13.44 -4.77
C GLU A 280 -5.53 12.07 -5.46
N LEU A 281 -4.48 11.73 -6.24
CA LEU A 281 -4.52 10.51 -7.06
C LEU A 281 -4.51 9.24 -6.20
N LEU A 282 -3.58 9.11 -5.26
CA LEU A 282 -3.37 7.90 -4.45
C LEU A 282 -3.93 7.98 -3.04
N GLY A 283 -4.13 9.18 -2.51
CA GLY A 283 -4.66 9.43 -1.18
C GLY A 283 -5.27 10.81 -1.08
N SER A 284 -6.19 11.01 -0.15
CA SER A 284 -6.79 12.32 0.14
C SER A 284 -5.86 13.16 1.00
N MET A 285 -5.93 14.49 0.84
CA MET A 285 -5.27 15.46 1.73
C MET A 285 -5.99 15.64 3.07
N HIS A 286 -7.24 15.20 3.16
CA HIS A 286 -8.09 15.32 4.35
C HIS A 286 -8.39 13.95 4.93
N ASP A 287 -8.38 13.83 6.25
CA ASP A 287 -8.78 12.62 6.94
C ASP A 287 -10.24 12.27 6.60
N GLY A 288 -10.46 11.03 6.18
CA GLY A 288 -11.78 10.55 5.72
C GLY A 288 -12.18 10.97 4.29
N GLY A 289 -11.34 11.72 3.57
CA GLY A 289 -11.56 12.07 2.18
C GLY A 289 -11.33 10.90 1.22
N SER A 290 -11.86 11.00 -0.01
CA SER A 290 -11.67 10.00 -1.07
C SER A 290 -10.64 10.48 -2.08
N SER A 291 -9.83 9.54 -2.60
CA SER A 291 -8.89 9.77 -3.69
C SER A 291 -9.44 9.24 -5.01
N LEU A 292 -8.79 9.59 -6.14
CA LEU A 292 -9.14 8.98 -7.42
C LEU A 292 -8.99 7.44 -7.36
N LEU A 293 -7.90 6.94 -6.76
CA LEU A 293 -7.68 5.51 -6.58
C LEU A 293 -8.85 4.85 -5.86
N SER A 294 -9.36 5.42 -4.77
CA SER A 294 -10.47 4.83 -4.01
C SER A 294 -11.76 4.71 -4.83
N VAL A 295 -11.95 5.57 -5.83
CA VAL A 295 -13.10 5.54 -6.74
C VAL A 295 -12.95 4.47 -7.81
N ILE A 296 -11.77 4.34 -8.42
CA ILE A 296 -11.55 3.47 -9.58
C ILE A 296 -10.98 2.09 -9.25
N ASP A 297 -10.48 1.85 -8.02
CA ASP A 297 -10.00 0.52 -7.60
C ASP A 297 -11.18 -0.40 -7.28
N LYS A 298 -11.56 -1.19 -8.27
CA LYS A 298 -12.46 -2.34 -8.16
C LYS A 298 -11.75 -3.63 -8.55
N THR A 299 -10.42 -3.64 -8.42
CA THR A 299 -9.62 -4.82 -8.70
C THR A 299 -9.91 -5.95 -7.70
N LEU A 300 -9.91 -7.17 -8.21
CA LEU A 300 -10.21 -8.39 -7.46
C LEU A 300 -8.93 -9.03 -6.88
N THR A 301 -7.80 -8.79 -7.54
CA THR A 301 -6.50 -9.36 -7.16
C THR A 301 -5.55 -8.29 -6.60
N ALA A 302 -4.65 -8.69 -5.71
CA ALA A 302 -3.60 -7.81 -5.21
C ALA A 302 -2.65 -7.33 -6.32
N MET A 303 -2.37 -8.22 -7.29
CA MET A 303 -1.53 -7.92 -8.45
C MET A 303 -2.16 -6.81 -9.31
N GLY A 304 -3.46 -6.89 -9.56
CA GLY A 304 -4.22 -5.85 -10.26
C GLY A 304 -4.19 -4.51 -9.51
N ALA A 305 -4.38 -4.52 -8.19
CA ALA A 305 -4.34 -3.30 -7.37
C ALA A 305 -2.96 -2.62 -7.43
N ARG A 306 -1.86 -3.37 -7.35
CA ARG A 306 -0.50 -2.85 -7.50
C ARG A 306 -0.28 -2.26 -8.89
N LEU A 307 -0.72 -2.96 -9.93
CA LEU A 307 -0.60 -2.50 -11.31
C LEU A 307 -1.43 -1.23 -11.57
N LEU A 308 -2.65 -1.14 -11.02
CA LEU A 308 -3.50 0.06 -11.13
C LEU A 308 -2.81 1.30 -10.54
N LYS A 309 -2.25 1.19 -9.34
CA LYS A 309 -1.47 2.28 -8.71
C LYS A 309 -0.33 2.75 -9.62
N ARG A 310 0.39 1.80 -10.23
CA ARG A 310 1.46 2.12 -11.17
C ARG A 310 0.93 2.85 -12.41
N TRP A 311 -0.15 2.38 -13.02
CA TRP A 311 -0.72 3.04 -14.20
C TRP A 311 -1.19 4.47 -13.91
N MET A 312 -1.66 4.74 -12.71
CA MET A 312 -2.08 6.08 -12.31
C MET A 312 -0.93 7.09 -12.21
N VAL A 313 0.24 6.66 -11.74
CA VAL A 313 1.41 7.54 -11.60
C VAL A 313 2.31 7.56 -12.85
N PHE A 314 2.09 6.60 -13.75
CA PHE A 314 2.75 6.49 -15.04
C PHE A 314 1.74 6.36 -16.19
N PRO A 315 0.93 7.41 -16.46
CA PRO A 315 0.01 7.40 -17.59
C PRO A 315 0.78 7.35 -18.92
N LEU A 316 0.21 6.74 -19.93
CA LEU A 316 0.85 6.53 -21.22
C LEU A 316 0.81 7.79 -22.07
N LYS A 317 1.84 8.01 -22.92
CA LYS A 317 1.87 9.06 -23.95
C LYS A 317 1.52 8.54 -25.35
N ASP A 318 1.68 7.26 -25.59
CA ASP A 318 1.51 6.67 -26.91
C ASP A 318 0.06 6.26 -27.14
N LYS A 319 -0.51 6.67 -28.28
CA LYS A 319 -1.89 6.39 -28.68
C LYS A 319 -2.19 4.89 -28.79
N LYS A 320 -1.26 4.10 -29.35
CA LYS A 320 -1.49 2.68 -29.61
C LYS A 320 -1.75 1.88 -28.34
N PRO A 321 -0.90 1.91 -27.29
CA PRO A 321 -1.17 1.14 -26.07
C PRO A 321 -2.37 1.68 -25.28
N ILE A 322 -2.66 2.99 -25.36
CA ILE A 322 -3.90 3.55 -24.78
C ILE A 322 -5.12 2.97 -25.47
N LYS A 323 -5.12 2.97 -26.81
CA LYS A 323 -6.21 2.39 -27.61
C LYS A 323 -6.41 0.91 -27.31
N GLU A 324 -5.32 0.12 -27.22
CA GLU A 324 -5.40 -1.30 -26.84
C GLU A 324 -6.10 -1.53 -25.50
N ARG A 325 -5.85 -0.66 -24.50
CA ARG A 325 -6.55 -0.72 -23.20
C ARG A 325 -8.04 -0.37 -23.36
N LEU A 326 -8.35 0.72 -24.05
CA LEU A 326 -9.71 1.16 -24.31
C LEU A 326 -10.53 0.11 -25.09
N ASP A 327 -9.91 -0.57 -26.05
CA ASP A 327 -10.54 -1.62 -26.85
C ASP A 327 -10.92 -2.84 -25.97
N ILE A 328 -10.11 -3.20 -24.98
CA ILE A 328 -10.44 -4.27 -24.02
C ILE A 328 -11.56 -3.81 -23.06
N VAL A 329 -11.49 -2.57 -22.55
CA VAL A 329 -12.55 -2.02 -21.69
C VAL A 329 -13.89 -2.02 -22.44
N GLU A 330 -13.90 -1.62 -23.72
CA GLU A 330 -15.09 -1.64 -24.55
C GLU A 330 -15.58 -3.08 -24.81
N TYR A 331 -14.67 -4.03 -24.98
CA TYR A 331 -15.01 -5.44 -25.13
C TYR A 331 -15.75 -5.98 -23.91
N TYR A 332 -15.32 -5.66 -22.69
CA TYR A 332 -16.04 -6.00 -21.46
C TYR A 332 -17.46 -5.41 -21.40
N PHE A 333 -17.68 -4.25 -22.02
CA PHE A 333 -19.01 -3.66 -22.13
C PHE A 333 -19.89 -4.42 -23.09
N ARG A 334 -19.34 -4.74 -24.27
CA ARG A 334 -20.07 -5.38 -25.36
C ARG A 334 -20.42 -6.83 -25.07
N GLU A 335 -19.55 -7.54 -24.34
CA GLU A 335 -19.64 -8.98 -24.08
C GLU A 335 -19.81 -9.26 -22.57
N PRO A 336 -21.04 -9.19 -22.03
CA PRO A 336 -21.30 -9.42 -20.60
C PRO A 336 -20.86 -10.80 -20.13
N TYR A 337 -21.07 -11.85 -20.95
CA TYR A 337 -20.66 -13.21 -20.60
C TYR A 337 -19.16 -13.34 -20.41
N PHE A 338 -18.36 -12.72 -21.29
CA PHE A 338 -16.90 -12.70 -21.16
C PHE A 338 -16.49 -11.97 -19.88
N ARG A 339 -17.12 -10.82 -19.59
CA ARG A 339 -16.84 -10.05 -18.36
C ARG A 339 -17.11 -10.87 -17.12
N GLU A 340 -18.29 -11.48 -17.01
CA GLU A 340 -18.71 -12.27 -15.85
C GLU A 340 -17.81 -13.49 -15.67
N LEU A 341 -17.47 -14.19 -16.76
CA LEU A 341 -16.53 -15.30 -16.69
C LEU A 341 -15.17 -14.87 -16.14
N VAL A 342 -14.58 -13.78 -16.66
CA VAL A 342 -13.27 -13.29 -16.18
C VAL A 342 -13.38 -12.85 -14.73
N GLU A 343 -14.47 -12.17 -14.33
CA GLU A 343 -14.71 -11.73 -12.95
C GLU A 343 -14.77 -12.92 -11.97
N ASP A 344 -15.54 -13.95 -12.30
CA ASP A 344 -15.68 -15.16 -11.48
C ASP A 344 -14.35 -15.90 -11.33
N GLN A 345 -13.57 -16.02 -12.42
CA GLN A 345 -12.27 -16.69 -12.36
C GLN A 345 -11.23 -15.89 -11.59
N LEU A 346 -11.21 -14.56 -11.72
CA LEU A 346 -10.29 -13.71 -10.97
C LEU A 346 -10.52 -13.76 -9.46
N HIS A 347 -11.74 -13.99 -9.00
CA HIS A 347 -12.03 -14.23 -7.58
C HIS A 347 -11.34 -15.47 -6.99
N LEU A 348 -11.03 -16.47 -7.84
CA LEU A 348 -10.33 -17.69 -7.42
C LEU A 348 -8.82 -17.51 -7.43
N ILE A 349 -8.31 -16.45 -8.05
CA ILE A 349 -6.87 -16.19 -8.23
C ILE A 349 -6.35 -15.39 -7.05
N GLY A 350 -5.43 -16.00 -6.29
CA GLY A 350 -4.70 -15.34 -5.23
C GLY A 350 -3.54 -14.47 -5.76
N ASP A 351 -2.64 -14.08 -4.87
CA ASP A 351 -1.45 -13.30 -5.21
C ASP A 351 -0.34 -14.19 -5.78
N LEU A 352 -0.42 -14.48 -7.08
CA LEU A 352 0.55 -15.35 -7.77
C LEU A 352 1.99 -14.81 -7.68
N GLU A 353 2.19 -13.49 -7.75
CA GLU A 353 3.52 -12.88 -7.66
C GLU A 353 4.18 -13.23 -6.31
N ARG A 354 3.44 -13.08 -5.20
CA ARG A 354 3.96 -13.37 -3.86
C ARG A 354 4.10 -14.87 -3.58
N ILE A 355 3.17 -15.68 -4.07
CA ILE A 355 3.27 -17.15 -3.93
C ILE A 355 4.54 -17.65 -4.62
N ILE A 356 4.82 -17.17 -5.84
CA ILE A 356 6.00 -17.56 -6.60
C ILE A 356 7.31 -17.13 -5.92
N ALA A 357 7.35 -15.96 -5.31
CA ALA A 357 8.50 -15.53 -4.52
C ALA A 357 8.76 -16.46 -3.33
N LYS A 358 7.70 -16.94 -2.66
CA LYS A 358 7.81 -17.92 -1.57
C LYS A 358 8.24 -19.31 -2.09
N VAL A 359 7.78 -19.72 -3.27
CA VAL A 359 8.25 -20.94 -3.94
C VAL A 359 9.75 -20.86 -4.18
N ALA A 360 10.24 -19.77 -4.78
CA ALA A 360 11.66 -19.54 -5.03
C ALA A 360 12.49 -19.56 -3.75
N ALA A 361 11.96 -18.98 -2.67
CA ALA A 361 12.61 -18.95 -1.36
C ALA A 361 12.47 -20.26 -0.57
N GLY A 362 11.74 -21.26 -1.06
CA GLY A 362 11.45 -22.51 -0.35
C GLY A 362 10.58 -22.32 0.90
N ARG A 363 9.77 -21.26 0.96
CA ARG A 363 8.95 -20.85 2.12
C ARG A 363 7.44 -20.92 1.87
N VAL A 364 7.03 -21.45 0.74
CA VAL A 364 5.60 -21.62 0.41
C VAL A 364 4.97 -22.62 1.38
N SER A 365 3.77 -22.33 1.86
CA SER A 365 3.01 -23.21 2.74
C SER A 365 2.14 -24.20 1.95
N PRO A 366 1.72 -25.33 2.54
CA PRO A 366 0.83 -26.29 1.88
C PRO A 366 -0.49 -25.66 1.39
N ARG A 367 -1.05 -24.72 2.13
CA ARG A 367 -2.28 -24.00 1.74
C ARG A 367 -2.07 -23.08 0.56
N GLU A 368 -0.91 -22.43 0.47
CA GLU A 368 -0.56 -21.59 -0.68
C GLU A 368 -0.34 -22.42 -1.95
N LEU A 369 0.16 -23.67 -1.85
CA LEU A 369 0.20 -24.59 -3.00
C LEU A 369 -1.20 -24.95 -3.49
N VAL A 370 -2.14 -25.20 -2.58
CA VAL A 370 -3.55 -25.44 -2.97
C VAL A 370 -4.16 -24.19 -3.60
N GLN A 371 -3.86 -23.00 -3.08
CA GLN A 371 -4.29 -21.75 -3.68
C GLN A 371 -3.69 -21.55 -5.07
N LEU A 372 -2.41 -21.86 -5.27
CA LEU A 372 -1.75 -21.83 -6.57
C LEU A 372 -2.43 -22.79 -7.56
N LYS A 373 -2.72 -24.01 -7.14
CA LYS A 373 -3.47 -24.98 -7.96
C LYS A 373 -4.82 -24.41 -8.42
N LEU A 374 -5.60 -23.83 -7.51
CA LEU A 374 -6.90 -23.22 -7.83
C LEU A 374 -6.73 -22.05 -8.81
N ALA A 375 -5.71 -21.23 -8.63
CA ALA A 375 -5.41 -20.14 -9.53
C ALA A 375 -5.05 -20.65 -10.93
N LEU A 376 -4.19 -21.68 -11.05
CA LEU A 376 -3.84 -22.29 -12.34
C LEU A 376 -5.04 -22.96 -13.03
N GLN A 377 -5.99 -23.50 -12.27
CA GLN A 377 -7.26 -24.00 -12.79
C GLN A 377 -8.11 -22.87 -13.37
N ALA A 378 -8.13 -21.70 -12.73
CA ALA A 378 -8.87 -20.53 -13.17
C ALA A 378 -8.27 -19.86 -14.42
N VAL A 379 -6.97 -20.06 -14.71
CA VAL A 379 -6.31 -19.55 -15.92
C VAL A 379 -6.90 -20.19 -17.18
N GLU A 380 -7.24 -21.46 -17.16
CA GLU A 380 -7.68 -22.21 -18.36
C GLU A 380 -8.98 -21.65 -18.98
N PRO A 381 -10.08 -21.41 -18.25
CA PRO A 381 -11.26 -20.77 -18.82
C PRO A 381 -11.01 -19.34 -19.30
N ILE A 382 -10.16 -18.55 -18.61
CA ILE A 382 -9.78 -17.21 -19.07
C ILE A 382 -9.03 -17.30 -20.40
N LYS A 383 -8.04 -18.20 -20.52
CA LYS A 383 -7.29 -18.44 -21.76
C LYS A 383 -8.22 -18.75 -22.92
N LYS A 384 -9.07 -19.75 -22.78
CA LYS A 384 -10.03 -20.17 -23.81
C LYS A 384 -10.99 -19.03 -24.20
N ALA A 385 -11.47 -18.27 -23.23
CA ALA A 385 -12.33 -17.13 -23.49
C ALA A 385 -11.58 -16.03 -24.26
N CYS A 386 -10.34 -15.71 -23.92
CA CYS A 386 -9.51 -14.74 -24.62
C CYS A 386 -9.19 -15.18 -26.06
N GLU A 387 -8.89 -16.44 -26.29
CA GLU A 387 -8.61 -16.99 -27.63
C GLU A 387 -9.84 -16.98 -28.54
N ALA A 388 -11.03 -17.14 -27.98
CA ALA A 388 -12.30 -17.16 -28.73
C ALA A 388 -12.82 -15.76 -29.12
N THR A 389 -12.19 -14.66 -28.66
CA THR A 389 -12.64 -13.29 -28.93
C THR A 389 -12.34 -12.83 -30.36
N ASP A 390 -12.97 -11.75 -30.82
CA ASP A 390 -12.60 -11.01 -32.02
C ASP A 390 -11.54 -9.92 -31.77
N ASN A 391 -11.19 -9.67 -30.50
CA ASN A 391 -10.20 -8.67 -30.09
C ASN A 391 -8.77 -9.24 -30.16
N GLU A 392 -7.96 -8.69 -31.06
CA GLU A 392 -6.58 -9.16 -31.30
C GLU A 392 -5.64 -9.04 -30.08
N VAL A 393 -5.92 -8.08 -29.17
CA VAL A 393 -5.11 -7.91 -27.96
C VAL A 393 -5.44 -8.99 -26.96
N LEU A 394 -6.72 -9.32 -26.79
CA LEU A 394 -7.15 -10.43 -25.94
C LEU A 394 -6.68 -11.78 -26.46
N LYS A 395 -6.73 -12.02 -27.78
CA LYS A 395 -6.13 -13.23 -28.37
C LYS A 395 -4.65 -13.38 -28.06
N ARG A 396 -3.88 -12.28 -28.17
CA ARG A 396 -2.45 -12.29 -27.79
C ARG A 396 -2.24 -12.61 -26.32
N ILE A 397 -3.09 -12.08 -25.44
CA ILE A 397 -3.06 -12.40 -24.01
C ILE A 397 -3.35 -13.89 -23.82
N GLY A 398 -4.42 -14.41 -24.41
CA GLY A 398 -4.78 -15.83 -24.33
C GLY A 398 -3.66 -16.75 -24.81
N ALA A 399 -3.00 -16.40 -25.92
CA ALA A 399 -1.88 -17.19 -26.46
C ALA A 399 -0.64 -17.21 -25.51
N GLN A 400 -0.46 -16.20 -24.66
CA GLN A 400 0.66 -16.10 -23.72
C GLN A 400 0.36 -16.72 -22.36
N LEU A 401 -0.92 -16.95 -22.02
CA LEU A 401 -1.29 -17.62 -20.78
C LEU A 401 -0.93 -19.11 -20.84
N ASP A 402 -0.33 -19.63 -19.77
CA ASP A 402 0.04 -21.02 -19.61
C ASP A 402 -0.70 -21.63 -18.41
N CYS A 403 -1.51 -22.61 -18.63
CA CYS A 403 -2.25 -23.28 -17.55
C CYS A 403 -1.36 -24.14 -16.64
N CYS A 404 -0.08 -24.29 -16.96
CA CYS A 404 0.90 -25.11 -16.23
C CYS A 404 0.29 -26.46 -15.79
N ALA A 405 -0.39 -27.16 -16.73
CA ALA A 405 -1.28 -28.28 -16.43
C ALA A 405 -0.57 -29.41 -15.68
N GLU A 406 0.67 -29.74 -16.08
CA GLU A 406 1.44 -30.81 -15.47
C GLU A 406 1.67 -30.58 -13.96
N ILE A 407 2.19 -29.41 -13.60
CA ILE A 407 2.46 -29.10 -12.18
C ILE A 407 1.15 -28.85 -11.40
N ARG A 408 0.14 -28.27 -12.05
CA ARG A 408 -1.20 -28.10 -11.47
C ARG A 408 -1.81 -29.43 -11.05
N ASP A 409 -1.80 -30.40 -11.97
CA ASP A 409 -2.40 -31.72 -11.77
C ASP A 409 -1.59 -32.55 -10.77
N ARG A 410 -0.26 -32.35 -10.74
CA ARG A 410 0.63 -32.94 -9.76
C ARG A 410 0.36 -32.40 -8.34
N ILE A 411 0.19 -31.10 -8.17
CA ILE A 411 -0.20 -30.51 -6.86
C ILE A 411 -1.55 -31.08 -6.43
N ALA A 412 -2.49 -31.25 -7.36
CA ALA A 412 -3.81 -31.82 -7.08
C ALA A 412 -3.74 -33.29 -6.63
N ALA A 413 -2.80 -34.06 -7.16
CA ALA A 413 -2.60 -35.49 -6.84
C ALA A 413 -1.81 -35.68 -5.53
N GLU A 414 -0.78 -34.85 -5.29
CA GLU A 414 0.15 -35.07 -4.19
C GLU A 414 -0.28 -34.40 -2.88
N ILE A 415 -1.02 -33.25 -2.93
CA ILE A 415 -1.41 -32.49 -1.75
C ILE A 415 -2.88 -32.68 -1.43
N VAL A 416 -3.20 -32.90 -0.15
CA VAL A 416 -4.60 -33.03 0.30
C VAL A 416 -5.38 -31.72 0.03
N PRO A 417 -6.71 -31.77 -0.21
CA PRO A 417 -7.51 -30.59 -0.51
C PRO A 417 -7.48 -29.50 0.57
N GLU A 418 -7.43 -29.89 1.83
CA GLU A 418 -7.41 -29.00 2.99
C GLU A 418 -6.19 -29.30 3.88
N PRO A 419 -4.99 -28.89 3.47
CA PRO A 419 -3.78 -29.19 4.23
C PRO A 419 -3.69 -28.30 5.49
N PRO A 420 -2.96 -28.76 6.51
CA PRO A 420 -2.61 -27.92 7.65
C PRO A 420 -1.77 -26.71 7.20
N LEU A 421 -1.80 -25.64 8.01
CA LEU A 421 -1.02 -24.44 7.72
C LEU A 421 0.50 -24.70 7.69
N LEU A 422 0.97 -25.54 8.61
CA LEU A 422 2.38 -25.82 8.83
C LEU A 422 2.70 -27.26 8.45
N LEU A 423 3.74 -27.46 7.67
CA LEU A 423 4.24 -28.77 7.21
C LEU A 423 4.58 -29.71 8.38
N ASN A 424 5.13 -29.18 9.47
CA ASN A 424 5.54 -29.95 10.65
C ASN A 424 4.37 -30.56 11.45
N LYS A 425 3.13 -30.28 11.10
CA LYS A 425 1.95 -30.94 11.69
C LYS A 425 1.63 -32.28 11.04
N GLY A 426 2.25 -32.58 9.89
CA GLY A 426 1.95 -33.77 9.11
C GLY A 426 0.55 -33.75 8.47
N GLY A 427 0.23 -34.76 7.68
CA GLY A 427 -1.07 -34.87 6.98
C GLY A 427 -1.20 -33.95 5.78
N VAL A 428 -0.10 -33.63 5.12
CA VAL A 428 -0.05 -32.74 3.94
C VAL A 428 -0.16 -33.51 2.63
N VAL A 429 0.48 -34.68 2.55
CA VAL A 429 0.54 -35.51 1.34
C VAL A 429 -0.72 -36.37 1.24
N ALA A 430 -1.30 -36.49 0.05
CA ALA A 430 -2.47 -37.33 -0.19
C ALA A 430 -2.15 -38.84 -0.08
N ASP A 431 -3.16 -39.67 0.16
CA ASP A 431 -3.02 -41.12 0.17
C ASP A 431 -2.76 -41.64 -1.25
N GLY A 432 -1.98 -42.70 -1.38
CA GLY A 432 -1.65 -43.31 -2.68
C GLY A 432 -0.47 -42.65 -3.42
N VAL A 433 0.10 -41.55 -2.90
CA VAL A 433 1.26 -40.88 -3.50
C VAL A 433 2.56 -41.67 -3.29
N ASN A 434 2.68 -42.34 -2.13
CA ASN A 434 3.87 -43.08 -1.79
C ASN A 434 3.53 -44.31 -0.94
N GLU A 435 3.82 -45.50 -1.46
CA GLU A 435 3.50 -46.79 -0.78
C GLU A 435 4.09 -46.88 0.61
N GLN A 436 5.35 -46.40 0.80
CA GLN A 436 6.04 -46.46 2.10
C GLN A 436 5.35 -45.52 3.12
N LEU A 437 4.87 -44.35 2.66
CA LEU A 437 4.13 -43.43 3.51
C LEU A 437 2.80 -44.06 3.95
N ASP A 438 2.08 -44.69 3.03
CA ASP A 438 0.79 -45.31 3.30
C ASP A 438 0.95 -46.53 4.25
N GLU A 439 2.04 -47.27 4.14
CA GLU A 439 2.37 -48.36 5.07
C GLU A 439 2.63 -47.80 6.48
N LEU A 440 3.45 -46.76 6.60
CA LEU A 440 3.74 -46.11 7.90
C LEU A 440 2.48 -45.53 8.54
N ARG A 441 1.58 -44.95 7.75
CA ARG A 441 0.25 -44.44 8.23
C ARG A 441 -0.62 -45.58 8.75
N ARG A 442 -0.63 -46.72 8.04
CA ARG A 442 -1.35 -47.91 8.52
C ARG A 442 -0.79 -48.43 9.87
N ILE A 443 0.53 -48.43 10.01
CA ILE A 443 1.18 -48.83 11.27
C ILE A 443 0.80 -47.88 12.40
N ALA A 444 0.84 -46.57 12.16
CA ALA A 444 0.50 -45.57 13.16
C ALA A 444 -0.99 -45.63 13.55
N TYR A 445 -1.90 -45.86 12.59
CA TYR A 445 -3.34 -45.99 12.80
C TYR A 445 -3.65 -47.28 13.59
N ASN A 446 -3.15 -48.41 13.15
CA ASN A 446 -3.31 -49.69 13.82
C ASN A 446 -2.74 -49.66 15.26
N GLY A 447 -1.63 -48.92 15.47
CA GLY A 447 -1.07 -48.67 16.79
C GLY A 447 -2.02 -47.89 17.72
N LYS A 448 -2.74 -46.90 17.22
CA LYS A 448 -3.75 -46.18 18.01
C LYS A 448 -4.96 -47.04 18.36
N ASP A 449 -5.44 -47.83 17.42
CA ASP A 449 -6.52 -48.80 17.66
C ASP A 449 -6.11 -49.85 18.69
N TYR A 450 -4.87 -50.33 18.60
CA TYR A 450 -4.34 -51.26 19.57
C TYR A 450 -4.27 -50.63 20.98
N LEU A 451 -3.89 -49.36 21.15
CA LEU A 451 -3.91 -48.65 22.42
C LEU A 451 -5.31 -48.59 23.04
N LEU A 452 -6.33 -48.40 22.20
CA LEU A 452 -7.74 -48.45 22.64
C LEU A 452 -8.15 -49.86 23.09
N GLN A 453 -7.76 -50.89 22.33
CA GLN A 453 -8.01 -52.28 22.72
C GLN A 453 -7.23 -52.64 23.98
N LEU A 454 -6.00 -52.20 24.12
CA LEU A 454 -5.19 -52.36 25.33
C LEU A 454 -5.85 -51.70 26.54
N GLN A 455 -6.36 -50.47 26.35
CA GLN A 455 -7.07 -49.77 27.41
C GLN A 455 -8.32 -50.55 27.87
N GLN A 456 -9.10 -51.06 26.92
CA GLN A 456 -10.27 -51.84 27.24
C GLN A 456 -9.90 -53.17 27.92
N ARG A 457 -8.93 -53.91 27.35
CA ARG A 457 -8.44 -55.19 27.94
C ARG A 457 -7.94 -55.02 29.37
N GLU A 458 -7.14 -53.97 29.57
CA GLU A 458 -6.58 -53.74 30.92
C GLU A 458 -7.62 -53.22 31.90
N SER A 459 -8.63 -52.46 31.42
CA SER A 459 -9.77 -52.04 32.24
C SER A 459 -10.61 -53.24 32.68
N GLU A 460 -10.89 -54.17 31.78
CA GLU A 460 -11.62 -55.41 32.08
C GLU A 460 -10.80 -56.35 33.04
N ARG A 461 -9.50 -56.53 32.76
CA ARG A 461 -8.61 -57.36 33.56
C ARG A 461 -8.44 -56.85 35.00
N THR A 462 -8.30 -55.55 35.18
CA THR A 462 -8.05 -54.92 36.47
C THR A 462 -9.32 -54.50 37.21
N GLY A 463 -10.47 -54.49 36.53
CA GLY A 463 -11.71 -54.00 37.10
C GLY A 463 -11.71 -52.48 37.34
N ILE A 464 -10.86 -51.72 36.65
CA ILE A 464 -10.74 -50.26 36.76
C ILE A 464 -11.46 -49.56 35.61
N PRO A 465 -12.73 -49.17 35.78
CA PRO A 465 -13.53 -48.62 34.68
C PRO A 465 -13.09 -47.20 34.24
N SER A 466 -12.34 -46.52 35.09
CA SER A 466 -11.81 -45.18 34.82
C SER A 466 -10.37 -45.16 34.24
N LEU A 467 -9.84 -46.31 33.86
CA LEU A 467 -8.50 -46.41 33.24
C LEU A 467 -8.47 -45.66 31.92
N LYS A 468 -7.45 -44.84 31.74
CA LYS A 468 -7.19 -44.13 30.47
C LYS A 468 -5.74 -44.31 30.06
N ILE A 469 -5.52 -44.57 28.79
CA ILE A 469 -4.19 -44.45 28.20
C ILE A 469 -4.11 -43.04 27.55
N SER A 470 -3.09 -42.28 27.93
CA SER A 470 -2.84 -40.94 27.46
C SER A 470 -1.37 -40.71 27.19
N PHE A 471 -1.04 -39.68 26.43
CA PHE A 471 0.31 -39.32 26.05
C PHE A 471 0.77 -38.04 26.76
N ASN A 472 2.04 -38.00 27.15
CA ASN A 472 2.71 -36.80 27.69
C ASN A 472 4.12 -36.70 27.11
N ASN A 473 4.53 -35.53 26.65
CA ASN A 473 5.83 -35.30 26.04
C ASN A 473 7.04 -35.64 26.94
N VAL A 474 6.86 -35.74 28.26
CA VAL A 474 7.93 -36.04 29.21
C VAL A 474 8.05 -37.53 29.47
N PHE A 475 6.94 -38.28 29.52
CA PHE A 475 6.90 -39.68 29.95
C PHE A 475 6.43 -40.63 28.83
N GLY A 476 5.98 -40.09 27.66
CA GLY A 476 5.41 -40.89 26.59
C GLY A 476 3.97 -41.35 26.90
N TYR A 477 3.58 -42.51 26.40
CA TYR A 477 2.27 -43.09 26.70
C TYR A 477 2.26 -43.64 28.11
N TYR A 478 1.17 -43.42 28.84
CA TYR A 478 0.98 -43.90 30.22
C TYR A 478 -0.48 -44.27 30.45
N ILE A 479 -0.65 -45.20 31.45
CA ILE A 479 -1.94 -45.59 31.98
C ILE A 479 -2.23 -44.70 33.20
N GLU A 480 -3.32 -43.94 33.14
CA GLU A 480 -3.77 -43.11 34.26
C GLU A 480 -4.87 -43.85 35.05
N VAL A 481 -4.66 -44.02 36.37
CA VAL A 481 -5.57 -44.67 37.30
C VAL A 481 -5.92 -43.69 38.39
N ARG A 482 -7.19 -43.49 38.66
CA ARG A 482 -7.63 -42.66 39.80
C ARG A 482 -7.25 -43.30 41.12
N ASN A 483 -6.96 -42.49 42.14
CA ASN A 483 -6.55 -42.93 43.46
C ASN A 483 -7.58 -43.87 44.14
N THR A 484 -8.84 -43.84 43.78
CA THR A 484 -9.88 -44.72 44.25
C THR A 484 -9.69 -46.19 43.83
N TYR A 485 -8.87 -46.45 42.80
CA TYR A 485 -8.62 -47.81 42.29
C TYR A 485 -7.13 -48.18 42.34
N LYS A 486 -6.33 -47.49 43.16
CA LYS A 486 -4.87 -47.75 43.23
C LYS A 486 -4.54 -49.16 43.73
N ASP A 487 -5.36 -49.75 44.56
CA ASP A 487 -5.15 -51.08 45.14
C ASP A 487 -5.46 -52.22 44.14
N ASN A 488 -6.12 -51.87 43.00
CA ASN A 488 -6.43 -52.82 41.92
C ASN A 488 -5.32 -52.84 40.85
N VAL A 489 -4.28 -52.01 40.99
CA VAL A 489 -3.17 -51.92 40.03
C VAL A 489 -2.26 -53.14 40.13
N PRO A 490 -2.00 -53.85 39.02
CA PRO A 490 -1.08 -55.01 38.99
C PRO A 490 0.33 -54.63 39.40
N GLN A 491 1.02 -55.54 40.08
CA GLN A 491 2.40 -55.34 40.59
C GLN A 491 3.44 -55.15 39.47
N GLU A 492 3.15 -55.66 38.25
CA GLU A 492 4.00 -55.53 37.08
C GLU A 492 3.94 -54.12 36.44
N TRP A 493 2.99 -53.25 36.81
CA TRP A 493 2.95 -51.90 36.32
C TRP A 493 3.94 -50.98 37.03
N ILE A 494 4.78 -50.31 36.28
CA ILE A 494 5.79 -49.40 36.83
C ILE A 494 5.19 -48.00 37.01
N ARG A 495 5.09 -47.56 38.26
CA ARG A 495 4.61 -46.21 38.57
C ARG A 495 5.65 -45.16 38.15
N LYS A 496 5.23 -44.16 37.39
CA LYS A 496 6.06 -43.07 36.90
C LYS A 496 5.76 -41.72 37.55
N GLN A 497 4.51 -41.44 37.86
CA GLN A 497 4.13 -40.18 38.47
C GLN A 497 2.91 -40.36 39.39
N THR A 498 2.93 -39.64 40.51
CA THR A 498 1.79 -39.52 41.43
C THR A 498 1.23 -38.11 41.32
N LEU A 499 -0.07 -38.01 41.05
CA LEU A 499 -0.84 -36.77 40.98
C LEU A 499 -1.79 -36.66 42.17
N VAL A 500 -2.42 -35.50 42.38
CA VAL A 500 -3.33 -35.30 43.49
C VAL A 500 -4.51 -36.30 43.47
N ASN A 501 -5.05 -36.61 42.29
CA ASN A 501 -6.25 -37.43 42.11
C ASN A 501 -6.03 -38.73 41.32
N ALA A 502 -4.81 -38.99 40.82
CA ALA A 502 -4.52 -40.14 39.97
C ALA A 502 -3.03 -40.52 40.08
N GLU A 503 -2.70 -41.74 39.72
CA GLU A 503 -1.32 -42.22 39.52
C GLU A 503 -1.14 -42.62 38.05
N ARG A 504 0.09 -42.47 37.53
CA ARG A 504 0.45 -42.79 36.14
C ARG A 504 1.43 -43.97 36.12
N TYR A 505 1.11 -44.92 35.28
CA TYR A 505 1.85 -46.17 35.16
C TYR A 505 2.26 -46.42 33.73
N ILE A 506 3.31 -47.22 33.57
CA ILE A 506 3.74 -47.78 32.27
C ILE A 506 3.86 -49.29 32.38
N THR A 507 3.63 -49.98 31.25
CA THR A 507 3.89 -51.41 31.09
C THR A 507 4.95 -51.60 29.99
N GLN A 508 5.60 -52.74 29.99
CA GLN A 508 6.59 -53.09 28.98
C GLN A 508 5.93 -53.12 27.56
N GLU A 509 4.76 -53.72 27.51
CA GLU A 509 3.98 -53.76 26.27
C GLU A 509 3.62 -52.36 25.73
N LEU A 510 3.18 -51.46 26.63
CA LEU A 510 2.87 -50.06 26.24
C LEU A 510 4.12 -49.37 25.72
N LYS A 511 5.29 -49.64 26.29
CA LYS A 511 6.55 -49.02 25.85
C LYS A 511 7.01 -49.52 24.48
N GLU A 512 6.89 -50.83 24.22
CA GLU A 512 7.20 -51.39 22.89
C GLU A 512 6.33 -50.83 21.77
N TYR A 513 5.03 -50.64 22.05
CA TYR A 513 4.11 -50.03 21.11
C TYR A 513 4.36 -48.55 20.95
N GLU A 514 4.71 -47.84 22.02
CA GLU A 514 5.13 -46.43 21.97
C GLU A 514 6.30 -46.23 20.99
N GLU A 515 7.34 -47.04 21.10
CA GLU A 515 8.52 -46.98 20.22
C GLU A 515 8.12 -47.19 18.74
N LYS A 516 7.18 -48.11 18.49
CA LYS A 516 6.66 -48.37 17.11
C LYS A 516 5.86 -47.20 16.57
N ILE A 517 4.97 -46.60 17.37
CA ILE A 517 4.09 -45.49 16.96
C ILE A 517 4.91 -44.23 16.75
N LEU A 518 5.73 -43.83 17.73
CA LEU A 518 6.56 -42.62 17.64
C LEU A 518 7.59 -42.73 16.50
N GLY A 519 8.20 -43.88 16.33
CA GLY A 519 9.12 -44.13 15.20
C GLY A 519 8.42 -44.08 13.84
N ALA A 520 7.13 -44.47 13.76
CA ALA A 520 6.36 -44.33 12.54
C ALA A 520 5.96 -42.86 12.30
N GLU A 521 5.50 -42.13 13.30
CA GLU A 521 5.11 -40.70 13.20
C GLU A 521 6.30 -39.81 12.76
N GLU A 522 7.49 -40.00 13.32
CA GLU A 522 8.72 -39.29 12.90
C GLU A 522 9.08 -39.59 11.43
N LYS A 523 8.99 -40.86 11.01
CA LYS A 523 9.26 -41.25 9.61
C LYS A 523 8.22 -40.73 8.65
N ILE A 524 6.94 -40.70 9.04
CA ILE A 524 5.85 -40.10 8.27
C ILE A 524 6.17 -38.62 8.01
N LEU A 525 6.47 -37.87 9.07
CA LEU A 525 6.76 -36.43 8.94
C LEU A 525 7.99 -36.16 8.06
N ALA A 526 9.06 -36.96 8.23
CA ALA A 526 10.26 -36.85 7.41
C ALA A 526 9.97 -37.12 5.93
N LEU A 527 9.18 -38.16 5.62
CA LEU A 527 8.85 -38.55 4.24
C LEU A 527 7.88 -37.55 3.60
N GLU A 528 6.88 -37.10 4.33
CA GLU A 528 5.99 -36.02 3.86
C GLU A 528 6.77 -34.74 3.56
N THR A 529 7.71 -34.37 4.44
CA THR A 529 8.57 -33.20 4.23
C THR A 529 9.43 -33.37 2.97
N GLN A 530 9.98 -34.55 2.74
CA GLN A 530 10.77 -34.85 1.54
C GLN A 530 9.93 -34.75 0.27
N ILE A 531 8.75 -35.37 0.21
CA ILE A 531 7.84 -35.33 -0.93
C ILE A 531 7.42 -33.88 -1.21
N TYR A 532 7.05 -33.14 -0.19
CA TYR A 532 6.69 -31.73 -0.29
C TYR A 532 7.82 -30.87 -0.86
N ASN A 533 9.03 -31.01 -0.33
CA ASN A 533 10.19 -30.26 -0.79
C ASN A 533 10.57 -30.59 -2.25
N ASN A 534 10.42 -31.85 -2.66
CA ASN A 534 10.62 -32.25 -4.06
C ASN A 534 9.60 -31.55 -4.97
N LEU A 535 8.32 -31.55 -4.59
CA LEU A 535 7.28 -30.86 -5.32
C LEU A 535 7.57 -29.35 -5.46
N VAL A 536 7.98 -28.67 -4.38
CA VAL A 536 8.35 -27.25 -4.40
C VAL A 536 9.57 -26.98 -5.29
N THR A 537 10.56 -27.87 -5.26
CA THR A 537 11.76 -27.78 -6.11
C THR A 537 11.39 -27.88 -7.59
N ASP A 538 10.54 -28.83 -7.95
CA ASP A 538 10.10 -29.02 -9.35
C ASP A 538 9.20 -27.86 -9.82
N LEU A 539 8.36 -27.33 -8.93
CA LEU A 539 7.55 -26.15 -9.19
C LEU A 539 8.40 -24.92 -9.56
N ALA A 540 9.63 -24.82 -9.04
CA ALA A 540 10.51 -23.70 -9.36
C ALA A 540 10.80 -23.57 -10.88
N SER A 541 10.71 -24.65 -11.65
CA SER A 541 10.88 -24.60 -13.12
C SER A 541 9.73 -23.87 -13.84
N TYR A 542 8.54 -23.80 -13.23
CA TYR A 542 7.35 -23.12 -13.79
C TYR A 542 7.26 -21.64 -13.38
N ILE A 543 8.16 -21.13 -12.54
CA ILE A 543 8.18 -19.73 -12.11
C ILE A 543 8.04 -18.74 -13.29
N PRO A 544 8.77 -18.89 -14.41
CA PRO A 544 8.67 -17.93 -15.51
C PRO A 544 7.29 -17.89 -16.17
N ALA A 545 6.67 -19.04 -16.37
CA ALA A 545 5.33 -19.14 -16.98
C ALA A 545 4.28 -18.48 -16.06
N ILE A 546 4.31 -18.79 -14.77
CA ILE A 546 3.37 -18.26 -13.80
C ILE A 546 3.55 -16.73 -13.60
N GLN A 547 4.77 -16.19 -13.73
CA GLN A 547 5.03 -14.73 -13.71
C GLN A 547 4.41 -14.03 -14.93
N ILE A 548 4.45 -14.65 -16.10
CA ILE A 548 3.78 -14.15 -17.31
C ILE A 548 2.27 -14.14 -17.09
N ASP A 549 1.71 -15.23 -16.57
CA ASP A 549 0.30 -15.32 -16.23
C ASP A 549 -0.12 -14.23 -15.23
N ALA A 550 0.63 -14.06 -14.15
CA ALA A 550 0.39 -13.01 -13.16
C ALA A 550 0.31 -11.62 -13.78
N THR A 551 1.24 -11.32 -14.70
CA THR A 551 1.28 -10.04 -15.43
C THR A 551 0.03 -9.82 -16.28
N HIS A 552 -0.40 -10.84 -17.04
CA HIS A 552 -1.57 -10.76 -17.90
C HIS A 552 -2.88 -10.72 -17.11
N LEU A 553 -2.98 -11.51 -16.04
CA LEU A 553 -4.13 -11.52 -15.15
C LEU A 553 -4.29 -10.19 -14.42
N ALA A 554 -3.19 -9.61 -13.92
CA ALA A 554 -3.21 -8.26 -13.33
C ALA A 554 -3.70 -7.21 -14.34
N ARG A 555 -3.26 -7.30 -15.60
CA ARG A 555 -3.72 -6.41 -16.67
C ARG A 555 -5.21 -6.57 -16.97
N LEU A 556 -5.71 -7.80 -17.06
CA LEU A 556 -7.13 -8.08 -17.26
C LEU A 556 -7.98 -7.57 -16.09
N ASP A 557 -7.51 -7.75 -14.85
CA ASP A 557 -8.18 -7.28 -13.64
C ASP A 557 -8.31 -5.74 -13.58
N VAL A 558 -7.24 -5.01 -13.90
CA VAL A 558 -7.30 -3.53 -13.97
C VAL A 558 -8.30 -3.07 -15.03
N LEU A 559 -8.29 -3.69 -16.22
CA LEU A 559 -9.20 -3.32 -17.31
C LEU A 559 -10.65 -3.71 -17.01
N LEU A 560 -10.86 -4.81 -16.30
CA LEU A 560 -12.16 -5.19 -15.74
C LEU A 560 -12.64 -4.16 -14.70
N SER A 561 -11.76 -3.74 -13.81
CA SER A 561 -12.04 -2.66 -12.84
C SER A 561 -12.51 -1.39 -13.56
N PHE A 562 -11.81 -0.96 -14.63
CA PHE A 562 -12.22 0.18 -15.44
C PHE A 562 -13.59 -0.01 -16.08
N ALA A 563 -13.88 -1.19 -16.61
CA ALA A 563 -15.18 -1.51 -17.18
C ALA A 563 -16.29 -1.46 -16.12
N ASN A 564 -16.09 -2.06 -14.95
CA ASN A 564 -17.06 -2.08 -13.87
C ASN A 564 -17.34 -0.68 -13.32
N VAL A 565 -16.31 0.14 -13.11
CA VAL A 565 -16.42 1.55 -12.71
C VAL A 565 -17.18 2.35 -13.77
N SER A 566 -16.79 2.20 -15.03
CA SER A 566 -17.40 2.96 -16.14
C SER A 566 -18.88 2.64 -16.32
N ARG A 567 -19.24 1.37 -16.16
CA ARG A 567 -20.65 0.96 -16.19
C ARG A 567 -21.44 1.50 -15.01
N ALA A 568 -20.89 1.40 -13.79
CA ALA A 568 -21.56 1.86 -12.57
C ALA A 568 -21.77 3.38 -12.56
N TYR A 569 -20.81 4.15 -13.12
CA TYR A 569 -20.79 5.61 -13.04
C TYR A 569 -21.08 6.29 -14.37
N LYS A 570 -21.51 5.54 -15.40
CA LYS A 570 -21.85 6.05 -16.74
C LYS A 570 -20.71 6.85 -17.35
N TYR A 571 -19.49 6.29 -17.32
CA TYR A 571 -18.35 6.83 -18.04
C TYR A 571 -18.41 6.40 -19.50
N ILE A 572 -17.85 7.20 -20.38
CA ILE A 572 -17.84 6.96 -21.82
C ILE A 572 -16.42 6.76 -22.35
N ARG A 573 -16.31 6.08 -23.49
CA ARG A 573 -15.05 5.90 -24.19
C ARG A 573 -14.56 7.24 -24.75
N PRO A 574 -13.36 7.73 -24.36
CA PRO A 574 -12.78 8.94 -24.96
C PRO A 574 -12.21 8.65 -26.35
N VAL A 575 -12.22 9.65 -27.22
CA VAL A 575 -11.49 9.65 -28.49
C VAL A 575 -10.09 10.19 -28.22
N ILE A 576 -9.07 9.38 -28.50
CA ILE A 576 -7.67 9.78 -28.36
C ILE A 576 -7.19 10.40 -29.67
N SER A 577 -6.84 11.68 -29.66
CA SER A 577 -6.34 12.44 -30.80
C SER A 577 -4.82 12.64 -30.71
N GLU A 578 -4.19 12.77 -31.86
CA GLU A 578 -2.80 13.24 -32.01
C GLU A 578 -2.75 14.77 -32.14
N GLU A 579 -3.89 15.40 -32.39
CA GLU A 579 -4.03 16.84 -32.41
C GLU A 579 -4.02 17.41 -30.99
N ASP A 580 -3.50 18.60 -30.82
CA ASP A 580 -3.43 19.32 -29.54
C ASP A 580 -4.78 19.93 -29.14
N VAL A 581 -5.82 19.08 -29.06
CA VAL A 581 -7.19 19.48 -28.73
C VAL A 581 -7.65 18.78 -27.44
N LEU A 582 -8.36 19.51 -26.61
CA LEU A 582 -9.07 18.97 -25.45
C LEU A 582 -10.51 19.45 -25.52
N ASP A 583 -11.42 18.62 -26.00
CA ASP A 583 -12.86 18.90 -26.11
C ASP A 583 -13.64 17.94 -25.21
N ILE A 584 -14.14 18.43 -24.09
CA ILE A 584 -14.90 17.69 -23.11
C ILE A 584 -16.29 18.27 -23.05
N LYS A 585 -17.33 17.49 -23.32
CA LYS A 585 -18.74 17.88 -23.16
C LYS A 585 -19.31 17.21 -21.90
N GLN A 586 -20.02 18.04 -21.13
CA GLN A 586 -20.67 17.60 -19.88
C GLN A 586 -19.75 16.81 -18.97
N GLY A 587 -18.49 17.29 -18.80
CA GLY A 587 -17.49 16.69 -17.95
C GLY A 587 -17.91 16.75 -16.47
N ARG A 588 -17.64 15.69 -15.72
CA ARG A 588 -17.95 15.57 -14.28
C ARG A 588 -16.67 15.24 -13.50
N HIS A 589 -16.62 15.66 -12.25
CA HIS A 589 -15.46 15.37 -11.39
C HIS A 589 -15.61 13.96 -10.80
N PRO A 590 -14.70 12.99 -11.11
CA PRO A 590 -14.90 11.58 -10.75
C PRO A 590 -15.00 11.33 -9.25
N VAL A 591 -14.31 12.13 -8.42
CA VAL A 591 -14.29 11.95 -6.97
C VAL A 591 -15.44 12.71 -6.30
N ILE A 592 -15.61 14.02 -6.62
CA ILE A 592 -16.65 14.87 -5.99
C ILE A 592 -18.04 14.28 -6.26
N GLU A 593 -18.30 13.84 -7.50
CA GLU A 593 -19.58 13.22 -7.87
C GLU A 593 -19.95 12.03 -6.96
N ARG A 594 -18.96 11.31 -6.42
CA ARG A 594 -19.18 10.16 -5.53
C ARG A 594 -19.31 10.50 -4.06
N GLN A 595 -18.90 11.71 -3.68
CA GLN A 595 -19.01 12.22 -2.30
C GLN A 595 -20.27 13.03 -2.05
N MET A 596 -21.01 13.39 -3.11
CA MET A 596 -22.24 14.18 -2.98
C MET A 596 -23.32 13.42 -2.23
N ALA A 597 -24.13 14.16 -1.46
CA ALA A 597 -25.24 13.58 -0.71
C ALA A 597 -26.30 12.96 -1.65
N ILE A 598 -27.04 12.00 -1.13
CA ILE A 598 -28.13 11.37 -1.88
C ILE A 598 -29.15 12.43 -2.28
N GLY A 599 -29.39 12.58 -3.60
CA GLY A 599 -30.32 13.58 -4.16
C GLY A 599 -29.64 14.84 -4.68
N GLU A 600 -28.35 15.05 -4.42
CA GLU A 600 -27.58 16.09 -5.05
C GLU A 600 -26.93 15.60 -6.35
N ASN A 601 -26.96 16.42 -7.40
CA ASN A 601 -26.35 16.12 -8.68
C ASN A 601 -25.15 17.02 -8.93
N TYR A 602 -24.06 16.43 -9.42
CA TYR A 602 -22.92 17.22 -9.91
C TYR A 602 -23.33 18.01 -11.16
N ILE A 603 -22.95 19.29 -11.21
CA ILE A 603 -23.23 20.14 -12.39
C ILE A 603 -22.13 19.93 -13.42
N PRO A 604 -22.43 19.26 -14.54
CA PRO A 604 -21.43 18.97 -15.55
C PRO A 604 -21.05 20.21 -16.36
N ASN A 605 -19.82 20.26 -16.85
CA ASN A 605 -19.30 21.42 -17.59
C ASN A 605 -18.65 21.01 -18.91
N ASP A 606 -18.81 21.90 -19.90
CA ASP A 606 -18.13 21.83 -21.19
C ASP A 606 -16.79 22.55 -21.08
N LEU A 607 -15.74 21.97 -21.68
CA LEU A 607 -14.44 22.59 -21.79
C LEU A 607 -13.81 22.30 -23.14
N TYR A 608 -13.30 23.37 -23.77
CA TYR A 608 -12.55 23.27 -25.03
C TYR A 608 -11.22 24.00 -24.89
N LEU A 609 -10.14 23.37 -25.29
CA LEU A 609 -8.80 23.95 -25.41
C LEU A 609 -8.14 23.45 -26.69
N ASP A 610 -7.47 24.35 -27.40
CA ASP A 610 -6.61 24.05 -28.54
C ASP A 610 -5.36 24.95 -28.54
N ASN A 611 -4.39 24.62 -29.39
CA ASN A 611 -3.17 25.42 -29.46
C ASN A 611 -3.25 26.65 -30.37
N ASP A 612 -4.34 26.83 -31.11
CA ASP A 612 -4.46 27.88 -32.16
C ASP A 612 -5.39 29.03 -31.80
N LYS A 613 -6.53 28.72 -31.17
CA LYS A 613 -7.58 29.74 -30.92
C LYS A 613 -7.87 29.93 -29.43
N GLN A 614 -7.78 28.86 -28.65
CA GLN A 614 -8.14 28.85 -27.23
C GLN A 614 -7.13 28.07 -26.39
N GLN A 615 -5.86 28.56 -26.39
CA GLN A 615 -4.76 27.96 -25.69
C GLN A 615 -4.89 28.10 -24.16
N ILE A 616 -5.29 29.29 -23.72
CA ILE A 616 -5.39 29.67 -22.32
C ILE A 616 -6.82 30.12 -22.02
N ILE A 617 -7.42 29.54 -21.02
CA ILE A 617 -8.68 29.98 -20.44
C ILE A 617 -8.40 30.63 -19.08
N ILE A 618 -8.74 31.90 -18.95
CA ILE A 618 -8.81 32.59 -17.67
C ILE A 618 -10.18 32.37 -17.08
N VAL A 619 -10.23 31.72 -15.91
CA VAL A 619 -11.47 31.38 -15.22
C VAL A 619 -11.64 32.31 -14.02
N THR A 620 -12.60 33.23 -14.09
CA THR A 620 -12.97 34.14 -13.00
C THR A 620 -14.24 33.66 -12.28
N GLY A 621 -14.53 34.27 -11.15
CA GLY A 621 -15.72 33.95 -10.35
C GLY A 621 -15.44 33.85 -8.86
N PRO A 622 -16.50 33.83 -8.03
CA PRO A 622 -16.34 33.81 -6.58
C PRO A 622 -15.69 32.50 -6.05
N ASN A 623 -15.15 32.59 -4.84
CA ASN A 623 -14.75 31.42 -4.12
C ASN A 623 -15.99 30.54 -3.84
N MET A 624 -15.85 29.25 -3.73
CA MET A 624 -16.91 28.25 -3.62
C MET A 624 -17.75 28.02 -4.90
N ALA A 625 -17.52 28.76 -5.97
CA ALA A 625 -18.24 28.57 -7.25
C ALA A 625 -17.79 27.26 -7.96
N GLY A 626 -16.69 26.64 -7.57
CA GLY A 626 -16.22 25.38 -8.15
C GLY A 626 -15.08 25.53 -9.17
N LYS A 627 -14.36 26.65 -9.21
CA LYS A 627 -13.19 26.86 -10.09
C LYS A 627 -12.16 25.76 -9.96
N SER A 628 -11.68 25.51 -8.73
CA SER A 628 -10.68 24.47 -8.43
C SER A 628 -11.17 23.06 -8.80
N ALA A 629 -12.46 22.77 -8.59
CA ALA A 629 -13.06 21.50 -8.98
C ALA A 629 -13.05 21.29 -10.50
N LEU A 630 -13.32 22.35 -11.28
CA LEU A 630 -13.28 22.33 -12.74
C LEU A 630 -11.85 22.07 -13.26
N LEU A 631 -10.86 22.73 -12.69
CA LEU A 631 -9.46 22.52 -13.05
C LEU A 631 -9.05 21.05 -12.78
N ARG A 632 -9.28 20.57 -11.57
CA ARG A 632 -8.98 19.19 -11.20
C ARG A 632 -9.73 18.17 -12.07
N GLN A 633 -11.02 18.39 -12.33
CA GLN A 633 -11.84 17.59 -13.23
C GLN A 633 -11.17 17.42 -14.60
N THR A 634 -10.68 18.49 -15.18
CA THR A 634 -10.02 18.47 -16.50
C THR A 634 -8.77 17.61 -16.49
N ALA A 635 -7.90 17.79 -15.49
CA ALA A 635 -6.71 16.96 -15.35
C ALA A 635 -7.04 15.49 -15.11
N LEU A 636 -8.03 15.19 -14.26
CA LEU A 636 -8.43 13.81 -13.94
C LEU A 636 -9.05 13.11 -15.14
N ILE A 637 -9.87 13.79 -15.94
CA ILE A 637 -10.43 13.25 -17.20
C ILE A 637 -9.30 12.93 -18.20
N THR A 638 -8.35 13.85 -18.36
CA THR A 638 -7.19 13.65 -19.24
C THR A 638 -6.33 12.47 -18.76
N LEU A 639 -6.08 12.38 -17.47
CA LEU A 639 -5.31 11.28 -16.85
C LEU A 639 -6.02 9.94 -17.02
N LEU A 640 -7.34 9.87 -16.75
CA LEU A 640 -8.14 8.65 -16.93
C LEU A 640 -8.07 8.17 -18.40
N ALA A 641 -8.20 9.07 -19.37
CA ALA A 641 -8.07 8.73 -20.78
C ALA A 641 -6.68 8.14 -21.09
N GLN A 642 -5.60 8.71 -20.56
CA GLN A 642 -4.23 8.27 -20.85
C GLN A 642 -3.78 7.03 -20.04
N ILE A 643 -4.51 6.63 -19.00
CA ILE A 643 -4.32 5.30 -18.42
C ILE A 643 -5.14 4.21 -19.12
N GLY A 644 -6.02 4.59 -20.07
CA GLY A 644 -6.89 3.68 -20.82
C GLY A 644 -8.21 3.38 -20.12
N CYS A 645 -8.67 4.26 -19.24
CA CYS A 645 -9.99 4.20 -18.60
C CYS A 645 -11.00 5.05 -19.39
N PHE A 646 -12.28 4.70 -19.34
CA PHE A 646 -13.36 5.58 -19.79
C PHE A 646 -13.47 6.78 -18.85
N VAL A 647 -14.12 7.85 -19.31
CA VAL A 647 -14.12 9.15 -18.66
C VAL A 647 -15.53 9.64 -18.29
N PRO A 648 -15.68 10.39 -17.19
CA PRO A 648 -16.96 10.94 -16.74
C PRO A 648 -17.36 12.15 -17.59
N ALA A 649 -17.87 11.93 -18.77
CA ALA A 649 -18.33 12.96 -19.72
C ALA A 649 -19.47 12.41 -20.58
N GLU A 650 -20.13 13.28 -21.37
CA GLU A 650 -21.04 12.88 -22.45
C GLU A 650 -20.28 12.57 -23.74
N SER A 651 -19.26 13.37 -24.05
CA SER A 651 -18.25 13.08 -25.06
C SER A 651 -16.91 13.70 -24.67
N ALA A 652 -15.82 13.08 -25.10
CA ALA A 652 -14.48 13.61 -24.86
C ALA A 652 -13.52 13.25 -25.99
N THR A 653 -12.90 14.28 -26.56
CA THR A 653 -11.75 14.15 -27.48
C THR A 653 -10.52 14.67 -26.75
N ILE A 654 -9.56 13.77 -26.51
CA ILE A 654 -8.38 14.04 -25.70
C ILE A 654 -7.14 13.99 -26.58
N GLY A 655 -6.55 15.14 -26.87
CA GLY A 655 -5.23 15.29 -27.46
C GLY A 655 -4.17 14.92 -26.41
N LEU A 656 -3.28 14.03 -26.80
CA LEU A 656 -2.26 13.48 -25.89
C LEU A 656 -1.45 14.59 -25.21
N VAL A 657 -1.24 14.43 -23.92
CA VAL A 657 -0.35 15.30 -23.14
C VAL A 657 0.91 14.54 -22.74
N ASP A 658 2.03 15.25 -22.71
CA ASP A 658 3.31 14.71 -22.21
C ASP A 658 3.57 15.08 -20.75
N LYS A 659 2.91 16.12 -20.25
CA LYS A 659 3.03 16.62 -18.89
C LYS A 659 1.69 17.17 -18.39
N ILE A 660 1.37 16.89 -17.15
CA ILE A 660 0.26 17.53 -16.43
C ILE A 660 0.86 18.23 -15.23
N PHE A 661 0.68 19.55 -15.16
CA PHE A 661 1.14 20.37 -14.05
C PHE A 661 -0.05 21.03 -13.37
N THR A 662 -0.09 20.93 -12.05
CA THR A 662 -1.14 21.58 -11.27
C THR A 662 -0.54 22.39 -10.13
N ARG A 663 -1.00 23.62 -9.99
CA ARG A 663 -0.84 24.45 -8.81
C ARG A 663 -2.23 24.78 -8.30
N VAL A 664 -2.80 23.91 -7.48
CA VAL A 664 -4.17 23.99 -6.95
C VAL A 664 -4.16 23.83 -5.45
N GLY A 665 -4.69 24.81 -4.72
CA GLY A 665 -4.76 24.82 -3.25
C GLY A 665 -3.48 25.34 -2.57
N ALA A 666 -3.61 25.87 -1.36
CA ALA A 666 -2.47 26.24 -0.51
C ALA A 666 -1.92 25.00 0.17
N SER A 667 -0.65 24.70 0.00
CA SER A 667 0.05 23.69 0.79
C SER A 667 0.89 24.41 1.85
N ASP A 668 0.39 24.49 3.07
CA ASP A 668 1.17 24.98 4.20
C ASP A 668 2.21 23.91 4.59
N ASN A 669 3.46 24.16 4.23
CA ASN A 669 4.57 23.33 4.67
C ASN A 669 5.22 23.95 5.92
N ILE A 670 4.43 24.05 6.99
CA ILE A 670 4.84 24.64 8.27
C ILE A 670 6.11 23.95 8.83
N SER A 671 6.27 22.66 8.52
CA SER A 671 7.41 21.86 9.01
C SER A 671 8.76 22.23 8.41
N ALA A 672 8.81 22.91 7.26
CA ALA A 672 10.04 23.35 6.61
C ALA A 672 10.38 24.82 6.87
N GLY A 673 9.54 25.58 7.57
CA GLY A 673 9.77 27.00 7.86
C GLY A 673 9.73 27.90 6.61
N GLU A 674 9.25 27.42 5.47
CA GLU A 674 9.13 28.17 4.23
C GLU A 674 7.84 29.00 4.21
N SER A 675 7.93 30.21 3.69
CA SER A 675 6.75 31.05 3.42
C SER A 675 5.85 30.38 2.37
N THR A 676 4.52 30.38 2.60
CA THR A 676 3.51 29.85 1.65
C THR A 676 3.69 30.46 0.26
N PHE A 677 4.06 31.74 0.17
CA PHE A 677 4.35 32.41 -1.09
C PHE A 677 5.63 31.87 -1.76
N MET A 678 6.69 31.56 -1.00
CA MET A 678 7.92 30.98 -1.55
C MET A 678 7.66 29.58 -2.13
N VAL A 679 6.88 28.76 -1.44
CA VAL A 679 6.45 27.44 -1.94
C VAL A 679 5.67 27.59 -3.24
N GLU A 680 4.71 28.53 -3.28
CA GLU A 680 3.91 28.84 -4.46
C GLU A 680 4.78 29.26 -5.65
N MET A 681 5.77 30.14 -5.45
CA MET A 681 6.67 30.58 -6.51
C MET A 681 7.62 29.47 -6.96
N THR A 682 8.06 28.61 -6.06
CA THR A 682 8.89 27.43 -6.40
C THR A 682 8.12 26.44 -7.26
N GLU A 683 6.85 26.17 -6.94
CA GLU A 683 5.97 25.33 -7.74
C GLU A 683 5.72 25.93 -9.13
N ALA A 684 5.42 27.24 -9.21
CA ALA A 684 5.24 27.93 -10.47
C ALA A 684 6.53 27.93 -11.32
N ALA A 685 7.68 28.18 -10.72
CA ALA A 685 8.98 28.14 -11.40
C ALA A 685 9.28 26.74 -11.95
N ASN A 686 9.00 25.68 -11.19
CA ASN A 686 9.13 24.29 -11.67
C ASN A 686 8.26 24.04 -12.91
N ILE A 687 7.01 24.50 -12.91
CA ILE A 687 6.12 24.39 -14.06
C ILE A 687 6.69 25.11 -15.28
N LEU A 688 7.04 26.39 -15.13
CA LEU A 688 7.49 27.25 -16.22
C LEU A 688 8.81 26.78 -16.86
N ASN A 689 9.74 26.30 -16.04
CA ASN A 689 11.03 25.75 -16.51
C ASN A 689 10.88 24.40 -17.23
N ASN A 690 9.77 23.69 -17.04
CA ASN A 690 9.54 22.38 -17.61
C ASN A 690 8.43 22.34 -18.67
N LEU A 691 7.94 23.47 -19.17
CA LEU A 691 6.90 23.53 -20.19
C LEU A 691 7.28 22.82 -21.49
N SER A 692 6.28 22.24 -22.16
CA SER A 692 6.34 21.74 -23.53
C SER A 692 5.10 22.17 -24.31
N GLY A 693 5.06 21.98 -25.63
CA GLY A 693 3.88 22.26 -26.45
C GLY A 693 2.69 21.36 -26.14
N HIS A 694 2.93 20.19 -25.58
CA HIS A 694 1.88 19.21 -25.24
C HIS A 694 1.54 19.19 -23.73
N SER A 695 2.01 20.18 -22.95
CA SER A 695 1.69 20.27 -21.53
C SER A 695 0.25 20.72 -21.30
N LEU A 696 -0.38 20.16 -20.25
CA LEU A 696 -1.61 20.67 -19.64
C LEU A 696 -1.23 21.34 -18.30
N VAL A 697 -1.53 22.63 -18.17
CA VAL A 697 -1.16 23.43 -17.01
C VAL A 697 -2.41 23.98 -16.32
N LEU A 698 -2.46 23.82 -14.99
CA LEU A 698 -3.59 24.26 -14.17
C LEU A 698 -3.07 25.14 -13.03
N PHE A 699 -3.39 26.43 -13.09
CA PHE A 699 -3.10 27.39 -12.03
C PHE A 699 -4.38 27.79 -11.32
N ASP A 700 -4.38 27.70 -10.01
CA ASP A 700 -5.50 28.11 -9.16
C ASP A 700 -5.05 29.17 -8.15
N GLU A 701 -5.57 30.38 -8.34
CA GLU A 701 -5.41 31.52 -7.43
C GLU A 701 -3.95 31.90 -7.14
N LEU A 702 -3.11 31.86 -8.16
CA LEU A 702 -1.69 32.18 -8.07
C LEU A 702 -1.50 33.68 -7.70
N GLY A 703 -0.56 33.98 -6.79
CA GLY A 703 -0.21 35.34 -6.38
C GLY A 703 -0.91 35.81 -5.11
N ARG A 704 -1.67 34.96 -4.40
CA ARG A 704 -2.38 35.36 -3.16
C ARG A 704 -1.48 35.61 -1.96
N GLY A 705 -0.29 35.05 -1.93
CA GLY A 705 0.62 35.08 -0.79
C GLY A 705 1.39 36.41 -0.61
N THR A 706 1.13 37.42 -1.45
CA THR A 706 1.81 38.72 -1.45
C THR A 706 0.83 39.90 -1.61
N SER A 707 1.35 41.12 -1.83
CA SER A 707 0.49 42.27 -2.07
C SER A 707 -0.34 42.10 -3.36
N THR A 708 -1.55 42.67 -3.42
CA THR A 708 -2.46 42.50 -4.54
C THR A 708 -1.84 42.89 -5.88
N TYR A 709 -1.10 43.99 -5.94
CA TYR A 709 -0.46 44.44 -7.19
C TYR A 709 0.73 43.57 -7.59
N ASP A 710 1.54 43.12 -6.65
CA ASP A 710 2.66 42.18 -6.94
C ASP A 710 2.12 40.82 -7.42
N GLY A 711 1.10 40.26 -6.72
CA GLY A 711 0.46 39.03 -7.10
C GLY A 711 -0.16 39.06 -8.49
N MET A 712 -0.92 40.12 -8.79
CA MET A 712 -1.51 40.36 -10.09
C MET A 712 -0.44 40.53 -11.21
N SER A 713 0.62 41.28 -10.95
CA SER A 713 1.71 41.48 -11.91
C SER A 713 2.41 40.19 -12.26
N ILE A 714 2.68 39.33 -11.25
CA ILE A 714 3.25 38.02 -11.44
C ILE A 714 2.31 37.10 -12.23
N ALA A 715 1.03 37.06 -11.87
CA ALA A 715 0.02 36.27 -12.59
C ALA A 715 -0.11 36.67 -14.06
N TRP A 716 -0.13 37.98 -14.33
CA TRP A 716 -0.15 38.51 -15.69
C TRP A 716 1.08 38.08 -16.49
N ALA A 717 2.28 38.30 -15.93
CA ALA A 717 3.52 37.95 -16.60
C ALA A 717 3.65 36.44 -16.88
N ILE A 718 3.13 35.60 -15.99
CA ILE A 718 3.11 34.14 -16.19
C ILE A 718 2.19 33.73 -17.34
N VAL A 719 0.98 34.30 -17.41
CA VAL A 719 0.03 34.01 -18.49
C VAL A 719 0.60 34.48 -19.84
N GLU A 720 1.20 35.66 -19.86
CA GLU A 720 1.88 36.22 -21.06
C GLU A 720 3.04 35.31 -21.48
N TYR A 721 3.90 34.89 -20.52
CA TYR A 721 5.00 34.01 -20.80
C TYR A 721 4.55 32.69 -21.42
N ILE A 722 3.49 32.06 -20.91
CA ILE A 722 2.94 30.82 -21.45
C ILE A 722 2.37 31.00 -22.85
N HIS A 723 1.71 32.15 -23.10
CA HIS A 723 1.16 32.50 -24.40
C HIS A 723 2.27 32.69 -25.45
N GLU A 724 3.37 33.40 -25.09
CA GLU A 724 4.49 33.72 -25.98
C GLU A 724 5.60 32.68 -25.98
N TYR A 725 5.46 31.56 -25.25
CA TYR A 725 6.53 30.55 -25.11
C TYR A 725 6.95 29.95 -26.45
N ALA A 726 8.18 30.22 -26.85
CA ALA A 726 8.69 29.93 -28.19
C ALA A 726 8.82 28.43 -28.53
N LYS A 727 8.94 27.56 -27.49
CA LYS A 727 9.11 26.11 -27.67
C LYS A 727 7.80 25.32 -27.74
N GLY A 728 6.65 25.98 -27.62
CA GLY A 728 5.37 25.31 -27.72
C GLY A 728 4.23 26.04 -26.99
N ARG A 729 3.01 25.61 -27.26
CA ARG A 729 1.78 26.25 -26.78
C ARG A 729 1.05 25.38 -25.78
N ALA A 730 1.48 25.44 -24.49
CA ALA A 730 0.87 24.66 -23.42
C ALA A 730 -0.62 25.02 -23.21
N ARG A 731 -1.48 24.03 -23.22
CA ARG A 731 -2.92 24.20 -22.90
C ARG A 731 -3.07 24.54 -21.43
N THR A 732 -3.71 25.68 -21.12
CA THR A 732 -3.69 26.22 -19.76
C THR A 732 -5.07 26.65 -19.29
N LEU A 733 -5.41 26.23 -18.05
CA LEU A 733 -6.51 26.78 -17.27
C LEU A 733 -5.94 27.62 -16.13
N PHE A 734 -6.31 28.87 -16.08
CA PHE A 734 -5.84 29.82 -15.08
C PHE A 734 -7.02 30.37 -14.29
N ALA A 735 -7.31 29.81 -13.13
CA ALA A 735 -8.35 30.30 -12.24
C ALA A 735 -7.78 31.43 -11.36
N THR A 736 -8.48 32.56 -11.33
CA THR A 736 -8.04 33.73 -10.60
C THR A 736 -9.20 34.52 -10.02
N HIS A 737 -8.91 35.35 -9.04
CA HIS A 737 -9.81 36.41 -8.55
C HIS A 737 -9.41 37.80 -9.01
N TYR A 738 -8.30 37.92 -9.79
CA TYR A 738 -7.90 39.17 -10.41
C TYR A 738 -8.70 39.38 -11.67
N HIS A 739 -9.69 40.30 -11.58
CA HIS A 739 -10.58 40.62 -12.73
C HIS A 739 -9.84 41.35 -13.84
N GLU A 740 -8.75 42.03 -13.52
CA GLU A 740 -7.89 42.74 -14.44
C GLU A 740 -7.29 41.84 -15.51
N LEU A 741 -7.06 40.57 -15.21
CA LEU A 741 -6.56 39.59 -16.18
C LEU A 741 -7.55 39.39 -17.35
N ASN A 742 -8.85 39.75 -17.19
CA ASN A 742 -9.81 39.67 -18.27
C ASN A 742 -9.43 40.58 -19.47
N GLU A 743 -8.67 41.65 -19.24
CA GLU A 743 -8.19 42.51 -20.30
C GLU A 743 -7.21 41.83 -21.27
N MET A 744 -6.57 40.74 -20.85
CA MET A 744 -5.60 40.00 -21.68
C MET A 744 -6.24 39.41 -22.93
N GLU A 745 -7.53 39.06 -22.93
CA GLU A 745 -8.22 38.54 -24.11
C GLU A 745 -8.20 39.55 -25.28
N LYS A 746 -8.18 40.86 -24.97
CA LYS A 746 -8.14 41.93 -26.01
C LYS A 746 -6.74 42.01 -26.66
N SER A 747 -5.69 41.68 -25.95
CA SER A 747 -4.31 41.83 -26.41
C SER A 747 -3.71 40.53 -26.93
N PHE A 748 -4.22 39.39 -26.49
CA PHE A 748 -3.67 38.06 -26.77
C PHE A 748 -4.72 37.13 -27.41
N PRO A 749 -4.59 36.80 -28.70
CA PRO A 749 -5.70 36.20 -29.49
C PRO A 749 -6.05 34.76 -29.01
N ARG A 750 -5.10 34.02 -28.38
CA ARG A 750 -5.32 32.67 -27.92
C ARG A 750 -5.75 32.59 -26.45
N ILE A 751 -5.99 33.73 -25.79
CA ILE A 751 -6.54 33.80 -24.44
C ILE A 751 -8.05 34.01 -24.53
N LYS A 752 -8.82 33.27 -23.75
CA LYS A 752 -10.26 33.40 -23.63
C LYS A 752 -10.69 33.52 -22.19
N ASN A 753 -11.65 34.40 -21.93
CA ASN A 753 -12.22 34.60 -20.60
C ASN A 753 -13.46 33.74 -20.41
N PHE A 754 -13.53 33.10 -19.28
CA PHE A 754 -14.70 32.37 -18.81
C PHE A 754 -14.97 32.72 -17.35
N ASN A 755 -16.21 32.54 -16.94
CA ASN A 755 -16.58 32.66 -15.53
C ASN A 755 -17.41 31.47 -15.08
N VAL A 756 -17.31 31.15 -13.77
CA VAL A 756 -18.23 30.21 -13.17
C VAL A 756 -19.44 30.97 -12.68
N SER A 757 -20.59 30.70 -13.34
CA SER A 757 -21.79 31.51 -13.21
C SER A 757 -22.40 31.46 -11.81
N VAL A 758 -22.85 32.61 -11.39
CA VAL A 758 -23.57 32.85 -10.15
C VAL A 758 -24.86 33.59 -10.50
N ARG A 759 -25.97 33.30 -9.86
CA ARG A 759 -27.22 34.00 -10.02
C ARG A 759 -27.64 34.62 -8.70
N GLU A 760 -27.98 35.86 -8.70
CA GLU A 760 -28.60 36.55 -7.55
C GLU A 760 -30.12 36.52 -7.69
N ILE A 761 -30.81 35.96 -6.69
CA ILE A 761 -32.27 35.90 -6.59
C ILE A 761 -32.65 36.39 -5.19
N ASP A 762 -33.43 37.47 -5.11
CA ASP A 762 -33.91 38.05 -3.85
C ASP A 762 -32.78 38.37 -2.83
N GLY A 763 -31.65 38.90 -3.32
CA GLY A 763 -30.49 39.21 -2.52
C GLY A 763 -29.71 37.99 -1.98
N LYS A 764 -30.02 36.79 -2.48
CA LYS A 764 -29.28 35.55 -2.20
C LYS A 764 -28.49 35.14 -3.41
N VAL A 765 -27.23 34.82 -3.17
CA VAL A 765 -26.32 34.33 -4.22
C VAL A 765 -26.47 32.81 -4.35
N ILE A 766 -26.82 32.34 -5.54
CA ILE A 766 -26.93 30.93 -5.91
C ILE A 766 -25.78 30.59 -6.83
N PHE A 767 -24.89 29.68 -6.41
CA PHE A 767 -23.80 29.19 -7.23
C PHE A 767 -24.31 28.21 -8.26
N MET A 768 -24.37 28.61 -9.51
CA MET A 768 -24.83 27.77 -10.62
C MET A 768 -23.79 26.73 -11.01
N ARG A 769 -22.51 26.90 -10.63
CA ARG A 769 -21.38 26.00 -10.90
C ARG A 769 -21.20 25.66 -12.38
N LYS A 770 -21.70 26.52 -13.29
CA LYS A 770 -21.63 26.32 -14.73
C LYS A 770 -20.61 27.29 -15.34
N LEU A 771 -19.71 26.77 -16.16
CA LEU A 771 -18.72 27.54 -16.91
C LEU A 771 -19.40 28.27 -18.07
N MET A 772 -19.24 29.56 -18.12
CA MET A 772 -19.83 30.41 -19.16
C MET A 772 -18.76 31.30 -19.81
N PRO A 773 -18.84 31.58 -21.11
CA PRO A 773 -17.94 32.53 -21.76
C PRO A 773 -18.07 33.94 -21.17
N GLY A 774 -16.96 34.69 -21.16
CA GLY A 774 -16.84 36.03 -20.63
C GLY A 774 -16.29 36.09 -19.22
N GLY A 775 -15.72 37.24 -18.84
CA GLY A 775 -15.18 37.46 -17.47
C GLY A 775 -16.30 37.87 -16.49
N SER A 776 -16.09 37.65 -15.20
CA SER A 776 -16.90 38.19 -14.12
C SER A 776 -16.35 39.54 -13.71
N GLU A 777 -17.24 40.55 -13.66
CA GLU A 777 -16.88 41.92 -13.24
C GLU A 777 -17.13 42.18 -11.75
N HIS A 778 -17.81 41.27 -11.04
CA HIS A 778 -18.18 41.44 -9.63
C HIS A 778 -17.51 40.49 -8.70
N SER A 779 -17.09 41.03 -7.56
CA SER A 779 -16.59 40.27 -6.42
C SER A 779 -17.75 39.88 -5.50
N PHE A 780 -17.86 38.59 -5.16
CA PHE A 780 -18.90 38.04 -4.27
C PHE A 780 -18.38 37.70 -2.88
N GLY A 781 -17.18 38.18 -2.50
CA GLY A 781 -16.56 37.84 -1.21
C GLY A 781 -17.40 38.19 0.01
N ILE A 782 -18.09 39.37 -0.04
CA ILE A 782 -18.97 39.82 1.06
C ILE A 782 -20.21 38.92 1.18
N HIS A 783 -20.76 38.43 0.08
CA HIS A 783 -21.88 37.50 0.08
C HIS A 783 -21.49 36.15 0.66
N VAL A 784 -20.25 35.66 0.37
CA VAL A 784 -19.70 34.44 0.98
C VAL A 784 -19.51 34.63 2.50
N ALA A 785 -19.03 35.80 2.93
CA ALA A 785 -18.91 36.14 4.34
C ALA A 785 -20.29 36.15 5.05
N GLN A 786 -21.34 36.64 4.38
CA GLN A 786 -22.72 36.58 4.86
C GLN A 786 -23.22 35.12 4.99
N LEU A 787 -22.97 34.28 3.99
CA LEU A 787 -23.32 32.85 4.02
C LEU A 787 -22.57 32.09 5.11
N ALA A 788 -21.33 32.48 5.43
CA ALA A 788 -20.53 31.96 6.50
C ALA A 788 -21.01 32.38 7.90
N GLY A 789 -22.10 33.16 8.01
CA GLY A 789 -22.67 33.59 9.30
C GLY A 789 -21.97 34.81 9.93
N MET A 790 -21.24 35.60 9.15
CA MET A 790 -20.59 36.80 9.66
C MET A 790 -21.63 37.79 10.17
N PRO A 791 -21.40 38.53 11.28
CA PRO A 791 -22.38 39.50 11.83
C PRO A 791 -22.87 40.50 10.79
N LYS A 792 -24.17 40.72 10.73
CA LYS A 792 -24.82 41.56 9.72
C LYS A 792 -24.27 43.02 9.68
N SER A 793 -23.82 43.53 10.81
CA SER A 793 -23.21 44.89 10.93
C SER A 793 -21.87 44.94 10.17
N ILE A 794 -21.04 43.87 10.25
CA ILE A 794 -19.79 43.78 9.52
C ILE A 794 -20.05 43.64 8.02
N VAL A 795 -20.99 42.78 7.61
CA VAL A 795 -21.37 42.58 6.21
C VAL A 795 -21.82 43.90 5.59
N LYS A 796 -22.75 44.59 6.22
CA LYS A 796 -23.26 45.90 5.77
C LYS A 796 -22.15 46.96 5.70
N ARG A 797 -21.23 46.95 6.68
CA ARG A 797 -20.09 47.90 6.65
C ARG A 797 -19.11 47.57 5.53
N SER A 798 -18.86 46.28 5.28
CA SER A 798 -18.01 45.84 4.18
C SER A 798 -18.57 46.26 2.80
N GLU A 799 -19.89 46.17 2.58
CA GLU A 799 -20.56 46.65 1.37
C GLU A 799 -20.38 48.16 1.16
N GLN A 800 -20.50 48.95 2.26
CA GLN A 800 -20.29 50.39 2.20
C GLN A 800 -18.83 50.74 1.86
N ILE A 801 -17.88 49.99 2.39
CA ILE A 801 -16.44 50.16 2.12
C ILE A 801 -16.16 49.79 0.66
N LEU A 802 -16.66 48.64 0.20
CA LEU A 802 -16.49 48.17 -1.16
C LEU A 802 -16.99 49.21 -2.18
N LYS A 803 -18.21 49.71 -2.00
CA LYS A 803 -18.76 50.79 -2.86
C LYS A 803 -17.88 52.03 -2.89
N LYS A 804 -17.25 52.40 -1.77
CA LYS A 804 -16.31 53.53 -1.72
C LYS A 804 -15.01 53.25 -2.45
N LEU A 805 -14.48 52.04 -2.32
CA LEU A 805 -13.26 51.61 -3.02
C LEU A 805 -13.47 51.52 -4.55
N GLU A 806 -14.59 50.96 -4.98
CA GLU A 806 -14.97 50.88 -6.40
C GLU A 806 -15.24 52.28 -7.01
N ALA A 807 -15.90 53.17 -6.27
CA ALA A 807 -16.09 54.53 -6.69
C ALA A 807 -14.84 55.43 -6.62
N GLY A 808 -13.85 54.99 -5.83
CA GLY A 808 -12.67 55.78 -5.47
C GLY A 808 -11.41 55.47 -6.29
N ASN A 809 -11.55 55.01 -7.55
CA ASN A 809 -10.41 54.97 -8.47
C ASN A 809 -9.87 56.37 -8.85
N ASN A 810 -10.41 57.42 -8.18
CA ASN A 810 -9.89 58.78 -8.21
C ASN A 810 -9.88 59.39 -6.80
N ARG A 811 -8.68 59.47 -6.22
CA ARG A 811 -8.22 60.31 -5.11
C ARG A 811 -8.80 60.12 -3.69
N GLY A 812 -7.92 59.79 -2.75
CA GLY A 812 -7.84 60.41 -1.44
C GLY A 812 -8.40 59.65 -0.27
N GLU A 813 -7.49 59.36 0.65
CA GLU A 813 -7.61 59.18 2.11
C GLU A 813 -8.90 58.52 2.67
N LEU A 814 -8.74 57.26 3.07
CA LEU A 814 -9.65 56.61 4.00
C LEU A 814 -9.64 57.38 5.34
N LYS A 815 -10.58 58.27 5.54
CA LYS A 815 -10.85 58.84 6.88
C LYS A 815 -11.39 57.72 7.78
N SER A 816 -10.69 57.44 8.85
CA SER A 816 -11.15 56.56 9.90
C SER A 816 -12.46 57.07 10.52
N ALA A 817 -13.55 56.33 10.36
CA ALA A 817 -14.79 56.61 11.04
C ALA A 817 -14.75 56.06 12.47
N PRO A 818 -15.36 56.76 13.46
CA PRO A 818 -15.22 56.38 14.88
C PRO A 818 -15.83 55.01 15.19
N THR A 819 -15.18 54.32 16.09
CA THR A 819 -15.43 52.96 16.59
C THR A 819 -16.72 52.80 17.42
N ALA A 820 -17.53 53.86 17.56
CA ALA A 820 -18.68 53.93 18.49
C ALA A 820 -19.91 53.12 18.02
N GLU A 821 -20.12 52.96 16.71
CA GLU A 821 -21.28 52.20 16.20
C GLU A 821 -21.11 50.66 16.21
N ILE A 822 -19.91 50.17 16.54
CA ILE A 822 -19.61 48.70 16.61
C ILE A 822 -19.96 48.18 18.01
N ALA A 823 -20.07 49.04 19.04
CA ALA A 823 -20.28 48.64 20.42
C ALA A 823 -21.73 48.29 20.76
N GLU A 824 -22.73 48.72 19.95
CA GLU A 824 -24.15 48.48 20.25
C GLU A 824 -24.73 47.15 19.72
N SER A 825 -23.98 46.35 18.99
CA SER A 825 -24.48 45.05 18.44
C SER A 825 -23.85 43.82 19.11
N ARG A 826 -23.64 43.86 20.42
CA ARG A 826 -23.14 42.71 21.21
C ARG A 826 -24.23 41.73 21.63
N GLU A 827 -25.36 41.68 20.97
CA GLU A 827 -26.37 40.61 21.15
C GLU A 827 -26.53 39.84 19.87
N GLY A 828 -25.67 38.85 19.66
CA GLY A 828 -25.81 37.89 18.59
C GLY A 828 -24.99 36.65 18.91
N MET A 829 -25.66 35.55 19.22
CA MET A 829 -25.06 34.25 19.44
C MET A 829 -24.02 33.94 18.34
N GLN A 830 -22.83 33.64 18.78
CA GLN A 830 -21.74 33.12 17.94
C GLN A 830 -22.08 31.69 17.50
N LEU A 831 -22.68 31.54 16.34
CA LEU A 831 -22.86 30.25 15.71
C LEU A 831 -21.52 29.80 15.12
N ASN A 832 -20.87 28.86 15.75
CA ASN A 832 -19.72 28.16 15.20
C ASN A 832 -20.16 27.35 13.97
N PHE A 833 -19.48 27.50 12.84
CA PHE A 833 -19.77 26.85 11.55
C PHE A 833 -19.64 25.30 11.58
N PHE A 834 -19.19 24.74 12.70
CA PHE A 834 -19.10 23.30 12.96
C PHE A 834 -20.17 22.77 13.92
N GLN A 835 -21.15 23.60 14.29
CA GLN A 835 -22.29 23.20 15.09
C GLN A 835 -23.59 23.68 14.43
N LEU A 836 -23.99 23.03 13.37
CA LEU A 836 -25.39 22.71 13.11
C LEU A 836 -25.78 21.56 14.03
N ASP A 837 -25.58 21.73 15.34
CA ASP A 837 -26.26 20.92 16.33
C ASP A 837 -27.70 21.47 16.39
N ASP A 838 -28.59 20.79 15.68
CA ASP A 838 -30.01 20.85 15.98
C ASP A 838 -30.15 20.65 17.50
N PRO A 839 -30.76 21.57 18.25
CA PRO A 839 -30.93 21.44 19.70
C PRO A 839 -31.54 20.11 20.10
N VAL A 840 -32.38 19.52 19.25
CA VAL A 840 -32.95 18.17 19.38
C VAL A 840 -31.88 17.10 19.27
N LEU A 841 -30.97 17.19 18.29
CA LEU A 841 -29.87 16.21 18.14
C LEU A 841 -28.85 16.31 19.29
N SER A 842 -28.57 17.52 19.79
CA SER A 842 -27.71 17.70 20.97
C SER A 842 -28.35 17.06 22.22
N GLN A 843 -29.64 17.25 22.44
CA GLN A 843 -30.37 16.68 23.56
C GLN A 843 -30.43 15.15 23.45
N VAL A 844 -30.61 14.61 22.24
CA VAL A 844 -30.57 13.16 21.97
C VAL A 844 -29.20 12.59 22.26
N ARG A 845 -28.13 13.27 21.81
CA ARG A 845 -26.74 12.86 22.07
C ARG A 845 -26.44 12.81 23.55
N ASP A 846 -26.81 13.85 24.29
CA ASP A 846 -26.52 13.96 25.74
C ASP A 846 -27.34 12.91 26.53
N GLU A 847 -28.58 12.60 26.15
CA GLU A 847 -29.36 11.51 26.70
C GLU A 847 -28.72 10.14 26.42
N ILE A 848 -28.21 9.89 25.20
CA ILE A 848 -27.53 8.64 24.84
C ILE A 848 -26.21 8.48 25.61
N LEU A 849 -25.43 9.54 25.73
CA LEU A 849 -24.15 9.51 26.46
C LEU A 849 -24.31 9.32 27.96
N GLY A 850 -25.46 9.77 28.52
CA GLY A 850 -25.80 9.58 29.93
C GLY A 850 -26.32 8.18 30.29
N ILE A 851 -26.44 7.27 29.32
CA ILE A 851 -26.95 5.90 29.55
C ILE A 851 -25.81 4.96 29.95
N ASP A 852 -25.87 4.40 31.15
CA ASP A 852 -25.01 3.29 31.55
C ASP A 852 -25.62 1.95 31.09
N VAL A 853 -25.23 1.51 29.89
CA VAL A 853 -25.79 0.31 29.23
C VAL A 853 -25.59 -0.97 30.04
N ASN A 854 -24.58 -1.04 30.90
CA ASN A 854 -24.25 -2.25 31.66
C ASN A 854 -25.12 -2.45 32.88
N ASN A 855 -25.80 -1.40 33.34
CA ASN A 855 -26.64 -1.42 34.54
C ASN A 855 -28.16 -1.28 34.25
N LEU A 856 -28.58 -1.26 32.96
CA LEU A 856 -29.98 -1.16 32.57
C LEU A 856 -30.67 -2.52 32.46
N THR A 857 -31.84 -2.62 33.01
CA THR A 857 -32.75 -3.75 32.72
C THR A 857 -33.39 -3.60 31.32
N PRO A 858 -33.81 -4.70 30.66
CA PRO A 858 -34.46 -4.63 29.35
C PRO A 858 -35.65 -3.66 29.28
N LEU A 859 -36.42 -3.54 30.34
CA LEU A 859 -37.59 -2.66 30.43
C LEU A 859 -37.16 -1.19 30.51
N GLU A 860 -36.13 -0.88 31.29
CA GLU A 860 -35.54 0.48 31.40
C GLU A 860 -34.90 0.90 30.08
N ALA A 861 -34.21 0.00 29.36
CA ALA A 861 -33.67 0.24 28.05
C ALA A 861 -34.75 0.62 27.03
N LEU A 862 -35.88 -0.10 27.05
CA LEU A 862 -37.05 0.17 26.20
C LEU A 862 -37.66 1.54 26.50
N ASN A 863 -37.80 1.88 27.80
CA ASN A 863 -38.28 3.19 28.22
C ASN A 863 -37.37 4.32 27.78
N LYS A 864 -36.07 4.18 27.97
CA LYS A 864 -35.06 5.18 27.51
C LYS A 864 -35.09 5.35 25.98
N LEU A 865 -35.20 4.29 25.20
CA LEU A 865 -35.38 4.37 23.74
C LEU A 865 -36.69 5.10 23.38
N ASN A 866 -37.74 4.95 24.14
CA ASN A 866 -39.03 5.61 23.89
C ASN A 866 -38.94 7.12 24.23
N ASP A 867 -38.19 7.49 25.29
CA ASP A 867 -37.91 8.88 25.66
C ASP A 867 -37.07 9.59 24.59
N ILE A 868 -36.02 8.95 24.11
CA ILE A 868 -35.19 9.44 22.98
C ILE A 868 -36.04 9.65 21.72
N LYS A 869 -36.94 8.68 21.44
CA LYS A 869 -37.86 8.78 20.30
C LYS A 869 -38.87 9.94 20.45
N ARG A 870 -39.31 10.27 21.67
CA ARG A 870 -40.16 11.43 21.97
C ARG A 870 -39.41 12.75 21.72
N ILE A 871 -38.17 12.86 22.17
CA ILE A 871 -37.32 14.02 21.91
C ILE A 871 -37.20 14.27 20.40
N VAL A 872 -36.92 13.24 19.60
CA VAL A 872 -36.81 13.36 18.13
C VAL A 872 -38.13 13.76 17.47
N LYS A 873 -39.29 13.39 18.05
CA LYS A 873 -40.63 13.72 17.49
C LYS A 873 -41.14 15.06 17.93
N GLY A 874 -40.50 15.77 18.84
CA GLY A 874 -40.93 17.09 19.33
C GLY A 874 -42.24 17.05 20.15
N LYS A 875 -42.56 15.93 20.79
CA LYS A 875 -43.69 15.78 21.69
C LYS A 875 -43.24 15.29 23.07
#